data_443c35d96c3bb410e51cc618af7a1925
#
_entry.id   443c35d96c3bb410e51cc618af7a1925
#
_cell.length_a   1.000
_cell.length_b   1.000
_cell.length_c   1.000
_cell.angle_alpha   90.00
_cell.angle_beta   90.00
_cell.angle_gamma   90.00
#
_symmetry.space_group_name_H-M   'P 1'
#
loop_
_entity.id
_entity.type
_entity.pdbx_description
1 polymer ?
#
loop_
_entity_poly.entity_id
_entity_poly.type
_entity_poly.pdbx_seq_one_letter_code
_entity_poly.pdbx_strand_id
1 'polypeptide(L)'
;MVTGSAVLGLASAPAGAAAQPASEPVRAVKAAVVEGITEYTLPNGLSVILFPDASKPTATVNMTYKVGSRNESYGETGMAHLLEHLMFKGSKNFPSPTKEFTRRGFRMNGSTWLDRTNYHVSFTATDDNMDWALRWSADAMVNSFIAKKDLDSEMTVVRNEYEMGENDPVSVVLKRMQCILFDWHNYGKPTIGARSDIENVKIENLQAFYHRYYQPDNAVLTVSGKFDPAEILPKIEKIFGAIPRPERKLPEEWTVEPVADGERSFTVRRPGEAKFVAVGYRVPASNDPDFHRVALGVSILTDSPKGNLYKALVDTGLAEKVFGFSIPGKDPGFVFIGALLKKTGDEAKVRDAMVKTLEESFSEKAPTESEMKVAVEDERTDYDRMFSDPEEFGVELSEYIGQGDWRLFFIGRDELADMTPEGVAGAVSRYFVRDNRVVGMFLPETAPKRAAMPKRIPIEEQIASHHFNEKGEEAEAFDNSQQNINARTEVVKTGSMKLALLPKKNRGETVTVEIRLNIGNDAALKGKQLEKTLLEMMLTRGTKDLTYEEISDRFTALKIDGDITSFTTDRAHIADALRFVGGLMRDASFPKDEFTKLARQVATSNQAKLDNPTTLAIDAMSRHFRTYPEGDARNRLTSQEIVDRIGSMTDEQVKAFYDSVFQTATADIAVVGDFDPKEVKAAIADSFTKKSETPFVRVDSEYRPVAPKRIVIDTPQKENAFLMARRDFAANMDDPDAAALIVADWIIGGGSGLSNRLADRLRQKDGLSYSVYSTIVLKTFGNRASWIALAITAPQNLAHAESDMREEFARVAKDGVTEKEVEEAKKGLLESRSVNRSQDTMLATGWVSYLAEDADWTKSLELDKAISRLTVDDVNRAVKKLVKTDDFTFVLAGDSAKAASEGKPFTELK
;
A
#
# COMPACT_ATOMS: atom_id res chain seq x y z
N MET A 1 26.02 -60.04 48.50
CA MET A 1 27.44 -60.42 48.64
C MET A 1 28.20 -59.28 47.98
N VAL A 2 28.62 -58.23 48.70
CA VAL A 2 29.89 -58.07 49.39
C VAL A 2 31.10 -58.42 48.56
N THR A 3 31.78 -57.33 48.14
CA THR A 3 33.17 -56.86 48.39
C THR A 3 33.41 -55.73 47.44
N GLY A 4 33.83 -54.56 47.73
CA GLY A 4 34.73 -53.98 48.69
C GLY A 4 36.16 -53.92 48.18
N SER A 5 36.66 -52.76 47.69
CA SER A 5 38.07 -52.37 47.84
C SER A 5 38.29 -50.92 47.34
N ALA A 6 38.53 -50.10 48.14
CA ALA A 6 39.58 -49.15 48.54
C ALA A 6 40.17 -48.22 47.47
N VAL A 7 40.11 -46.99 47.83
CA VAL A 7 40.71 -45.76 47.48
C VAL A 7 42.22 -45.75 47.30
N LEU A 8 42.73 -45.08 46.31
CA LEU A 8 43.99 -44.35 46.33
C LEU A 8 43.87 -43.04 45.56
N GLY A 9 43.95 -41.96 46.30
CA GLY A 9 43.95 -40.61 45.72
C GLY A 9 45.32 -40.28 45.15
N LEU A 10 45.27 -39.65 43.98
CA LEU A 10 46.38 -38.83 43.44
C LEU A 10 45.87 -37.45 43.11
N ALA A 11 46.36 -36.49 43.87
CA ALA A 11 46.13 -35.08 43.56
C ALA A 11 46.88 -34.71 42.25
N SER A 12 46.17 -34.28 41.23
CA SER A 12 46.78 -33.62 40.07
C SER A 12 46.38 -32.15 40.07
N ALA A 13 47.38 -31.31 39.86
CA ALA A 13 47.30 -29.83 39.74
C ALA A 13 46.34 -29.38 38.64
N PRO A 14 45.82 -28.15 38.72
CA PRO A 14 44.92 -27.65 37.69
C PRO A 14 45.72 -27.44 36.40
N ALA A 15 45.34 -28.17 35.35
CA ALA A 15 45.75 -27.86 33.98
C ALA A 15 45.16 -26.53 33.57
N GLY A 16 46.02 -25.65 33.11
CA GLY A 16 45.63 -24.34 32.57
C GLY A 16 44.59 -24.49 31.46
N ALA A 17 43.56 -23.66 31.51
CA ALA A 17 42.58 -23.58 30.47
C ALA A 17 43.26 -23.24 29.15
N ALA A 18 43.33 -24.19 28.24
CA ALA A 18 43.75 -23.93 26.87
C ALA A 18 42.69 -22.97 26.27
N ALA A 19 43.12 -21.81 25.83
CA ALA A 19 42.30 -20.91 25.07
C ALA A 19 41.76 -21.66 23.83
N GLN A 20 40.45 -21.73 23.68
CA GLN A 20 39.83 -22.21 22.45
C GLN A 20 40.42 -21.41 21.29
N PRO A 21 40.82 -22.06 20.17
CA PRO A 21 41.27 -21.36 19.02
C PRO A 21 40.19 -20.41 18.59
N ALA A 22 40.49 -19.14 18.32
CA ALA A 22 39.59 -18.16 17.76
C ALA A 22 38.98 -18.80 16.50
N SER A 23 37.66 -18.95 16.44
CA SER A 23 36.99 -19.43 15.24
C SER A 23 37.40 -18.58 14.06
N GLU A 24 37.74 -19.22 12.95
CA GLU A 24 38.02 -18.47 11.71
C GLU A 24 36.85 -17.50 11.41
N PRO A 25 37.12 -16.29 10.91
CA PRO A 25 36.06 -15.34 10.62
C PRO A 25 35.10 -15.96 9.60
N VAL A 26 33.81 -15.94 9.92
CA VAL A 26 32.73 -16.37 9.01
C VAL A 26 32.85 -15.50 7.74
N ARG A 27 32.99 -16.14 6.59
CA ARG A 27 33.07 -15.43 5.31
C ARG A 27 31.91 -15.84 4.42
N ALA A 28 31.24 -14.83 3.86
CA ALA A 28 30.22 -15.00 2.84
C ALA A 28 30.86 -15.38 1.49
N VAL A 29 30.22 -16.27 0.76
CA VAL A 29 30.62 -16.66 -0.59
C VAL A 29 29.70 -15.95 -1.58
N LYS A 30 30.28 -15.24 -2.54
CA LYS A 30 29.53 -14.58 -3.61
C LYS A 30 28.87 -15.63 -4.51
N ALA A 31 27.54 -15.55 -4.64
CA ALA A 31 26.75 -16.52 -5.37
C ALA A 31 26.34 -16.02 -6.79
N ALA A 32 25.88 -14.77 -6.90
CA ALA A 32 25.41 -14.21 -8.17
C ALA A 32 25.60 -12.70 -8.24
N VAL A 33 25.57 -12.15 -9.47
CA VAL A 33 25.50 -10.71 -9.74
C VAL A 33 24.54 -10.47 -10.89
N VAL A 34 23.57 -9.58 -10.69
CA VAL A 34 22.61 -9.13 -11.71
C VAL A 34 22.41 -7.63 -11.54
N GLU A 35 22.67 -6.85 -12.56
CA GLU A 35 22.38 -5.41 -12.67
C GLU A 35 22.80 -4.57 -11.45
N GLY A 36 24.01 -4.84 -10.90
CA GLY A 36 24.54 -4.16 -9.74
C GLY A 36 24.15 -4.76 -8.39
N ILE A 37 23.21 -5.70 -8.39
CA ILE A 37 22.83 -6.47 -7.20
C ILE A 37 23.74 -7.66 -7.03
N THR A 38 24.23 -7.88 -5.83
CA THR A 38 25.11 -9.02 -5.53
C THR A 38 24.50 -9.91 -4.46
N GLU A 39 24.42 -11.20 -4.76
CA GLU A 39 24.02 -12.23 -3.79
C GLU A 39 25.26 -12.89 -3.18
N TYR A 40 25.17 -13.11 -1.88
CA TYR A 40 26.16 -13.88 -1.11
C TYR A 40 25.45 -14.97 -0.30
N THR A 41 26.17 -16.05 0.03
CA THR A 41 25.68 -17.11 0.93
C THR A 41 26.59 -17.20 2.13
N LEU A 42 26.04 -17.16 3.33
CA LEU A 42 26.76 -17.42 4.58
C LEU A 42 26.87 -18.94 4.84
N PRO A 43 27.88 -19.39 5.60
CA PRO A 43 28.05 -20.81 5.92
C PRO A 43 26.87 -21.45 6.65
N ASN A 44 26.05 -20.68 7.37
CA ASN A 44 24.84 -21.15 8.03
C ASN A 44 23.64 -21.31 7.09
N GLY A 45 23.78 -20.94 5.81
CA GLY A 45 22.76 -21.08 4.77
C GLY A 45 21.97 -19.80 4.47
N LEU A 46 22.19 -18.70 5.21
CA LEU A 46 21.53 -17.43 4.91
C LEU A 46 22.00 -16.88 3.58
N SER A 47 21.08 -16.58 2.67
CA SER A 47 21.35 -15.75 1.48
C SER A 47 21.30 -14.27 1.86
N VAL A 48 22.19 -13.48 1.28
CA VAL A 48 22.29 -12.04 1.48
C VAL A 48 22.32 -11.36 0.13
N ILE A 49 21.34 -10.52 -0.15
CA ILE A 49 21.23 -9.72 -1.37
C ILE A 49 21.59 -8.28 -1.03
N LEU A 50 22.59 -7.73 -1.72
CA LEU A 50 23.03 -6.35 -1.56
C LEU A 50 22.69 -5.57 -2.84
N PHE A 51 21.86 -4.55 -2.69
CA PHE A 51 21.46 -3.62 -3.72
C PHE A 51 21.86 -2.19 -3.34
N PRO A 52 23.15 -1.81 -3.54
CA PRO A 52 23.62 -0.47 -3.21
C PRO A 52 23.09 0.56 -4.20
N ASP A 53 22.42 1.57 -3.69
CA ASP A 53 21.95 2.72 -4.45
C ASP A 53 22.00 3.98 -3.59
N ALA A 54 22.79 4.93 -3.99
CA ALA A 54 23.00 6.19 -3.26
C ALA A 54 22.10 7.33 -3.76
N SER A 55 21.18 7.06 -4.68
CA SER A 55 20.26 8.08 -5.23
C SER A 55 19.35 8.68 -4.16
N LYS A 56 19.04 7.89 -3.12
CA LYS A 56 18.28 8.33 -1.95
C LYS A 56 19.13 8.19 -0.68
N PRO A 57 18.96 9.08 0.33
CA PRO A 57 19.72 8.99 1.59
C PRO A 57 19.19 7.92 2.54
N THR A 58 18.35 7.01 2.06
CA THR A 58 17.71 5.95 2.83
C THR A 58 18.31 4.59 2.54
N ALA A 59 18.13 3.68 3.47
CA ALA A 59 18.40 2.26 3.29
C ALA A 59 17.22 1.44 3.83
N THR A 60 17.02 0.27 3.25
CA THR A 60 16.02 -0.72 3.66
C THR A 60 16.71 -2.03 3.99
N VAL A 61 16.36 -2.60 5.13
CA VAL A 61 16.70 -3.96 5.52
C VAL A 61 15.42 -4.78 5.49
N ASN A 62 15.35 -5.77 4.60
CA ASN A 62 14.23 -6.66 4.44
C ASN A 62 14.67 -8.11 4.68
N MET A 63 14.04 -8.77 5.65
CA MET A 63 14.25 -10.18 5.95
C MET A 63 13.07 -10.99 5.44
N THR A 64 13.31 -11.82 4.45
CA THR A 64 12.32 -12.70 3.85
C THR A 64 12.54 -14.14 4.31
N TYR A 65 11.52 -14.75 4.89
CA TYR A 65 11.49 -16.18 5.19
C TYR A 65 10.68 -16.90 4.11
N LYS A 66 11.23 -18.02 3.59
CA LYS A 66 10.58 -18.86 2.57
C LYS A 66 9.53 -19.75 3.22
N VAL A 67 8.55 -19.11 3.84
CA VAL A 67 7.43 -19.72 4.54
C VAL A 67 6.22 -18.81 4.48
N GLY A 68 5.09 -19.35 4.09
CA GLY A 68 3.83 -18.65 4.03
C GLY A 68 2.66 -19.58 4.31
N SER A 69 1.46 -19.20 3.89
CA SER A 69 0.26 -20.02 4.17
C SER A 69 0.29 -21.42 3.54
N ARG A 70 1.09 -21.64 2.49
CA ARG A 70 1.27 -22.99 1.93
C ARG A 70 1.86 -24.00 2.91
N ASN A 71 2.63 -23.54 3.89
CA ASN A 71 3.31 -24.38 4.88
C ASN A 71 2.44 -24.74 6.09
N GLU A 72 1.18 -24.30 6.08
CA GLU A 72 0.21 -24.50 7.15
C GLU A 72 -0.60 -25.78 6.92
N SER A 73 -1.05 -26.39 8.01
CA SER A 73 -1.92 -27.56 8.00
C SER A 73 -3.37 -27.18 8.33
N TYR A 74 -4.32 -28.09 8.07
CA TYR A 74 -5.69 -27.93 8.55
C TYR A 74 -5.70 -27.85 10.08
N GLY A 75 -6.48 -26.90 10.63
CA GLY A 75 -6.51 -26.57 12.05
C GLY A 75 -5.41 -25.62 12.52
N GLU A 76 -4.54 -25.19 11.60
CA GLU A 76 -3.40 -24.31 11.87
C GLU A 76 -3.29 -23.18 10.81
N THR A 77 -4.36 -22.95 10.02
CA THR A 77 -4.35 -21.90 8.98
C THR A 77 -4.34 -20.51 9.60
N GLY A 78 -3.54 -19.61 9.02
CA GLY A 78 -3.29 -18.27 9.55
C GLY A 78 -2.12 -18.18 10.52
N MET A 79 -1.39 -19.30 10.80
CA MET A 79 -0.23 -19.25 11.69
C MET A 79 0.92 -18.40 11.15
N ALA A 80 1.20 -18.45 9.86
CA ALA A 80 2.24 -17.63 9.26
C ALA A 80 1.92 -16.14 9.42
N HIS A 81 0.67 -15.74 9.19
CA HIS A 81 0.20 -14.38 9.36
C HIS A 81 0.15 -13.94 10.84
N LEU A 82 -0.34 -14.80 11.74
CA LEU A 82 -0.27 -14.54 13.20
C LEU A 82 1.16 -14.36 13.67
N LEU A 83 2.09 -15.17 13.16
CA LEU A 83 3.50 -15.07 13.50
C LEU A 83 4.09 -13.76 13.00
N GLU A 84 3.66 -13.26 11.83
CA GLU A 84 4.05 -11.93 11.33
C GLU A 84 3.74 -10.85 12.39
N HIS A 85 2.53 -10.82 12.93
CA HIS A 85 2.15 -9.88 14.00
C HIS A 85 3.01 -10.05 15.26
N LEU A 86 3.27 -11.30 15.67
CA LEU A 86 4.01 -11.58 16.90
C LEU A 86 5.49 -11.20 16.83
N MET A 87 6.09 -11.19 15.66
CA MET A 87 7.49 -10.80 15.47
C MET A 87 7.76 -9.35 15.87
N PHE A 88 6.76 -8.48 15.80
CA PHE A 88 6.87 -7.08 16.24
C PHE A 88 6.70 -6.88 17.74
N LYS A 89 6.32 -7.92 18.50
CA LYS A 89 6.10 -7.85 19.95
C LYS A 89 7.37 -7.86 20.78
N GLY A 90 8.47 -8.25 20.19
CA GLY A 90 9.80 -8.18 20.77
C GLY A 90 10.57 -9.47 20.79
N SER A 91 11.85 -9.32 21.04
CA SER A 91 12.83 -10.40 21.14
C SER A 91 13.75 -10.16 22.32
N LYS A 92 14.62 -11.12 22.61
CA LYS A 92 15.49 -11.12 23.79
C LYS A 92 16.28 -9.83 23.99
N ASN A 93 16.88 -9.30 22.91
CA ASN A 93 17.70 -8.08 22.96
C ASN A 93 16.94 -6.83 22.54
N PHE A 94 15.75 -6.98 21.93
CA PHE A 94 14.88 -5.92 21.47
C PHE A 94 13.46 -6.12 22.02
N PRO A 95 13.23 -5.87 23.32
CA PRO A 95 11.96 -6.21 23.95
C PRO A 95 10.77 -5.34 23.55
N SER A 96 11.00 -4.22 22.88
CA SER A 96 9.96 -3.29 22.41
C SER A 96 10.40 -2.62 21.10
N PRO A 97 10.52 -3.38 19.99
CA PRO A 97 11.07 -2.85 18.74
C PRO A 97 10.21 -1.74 18.13
N THR A 98 8.89 -1.81 18.25
CA THR A 98 7.97 -0.79 17.73
C THR A 98 8.20 0.59 18.34
N LYS A 99 8.55 0.67 19.62
CA LYS A 99 8.93 1.95 20.27
C LYS A 99 10.24 2.49 19.71
N GLU A 100 11.19 1.62 19.44
CA GLU A 100 12.46 2.01 18.80
C GLU A 100 12.27 2.45 17.35
N PHE A 101 11.39 1.79 16.58
CA PHE A 101 11.04 2.22 15.23
C PHE A 101 10.48 3.65 15.24
N THR A 102 9.50 3.91 16.12
CA THR A 102 8.92 5.26 16.25
C THR A 102 9.97 6.28 16.67
N ARG A 103 10.80 5.96 17.68
CA ARG A 103 11.86 6.85 18.17
C ARG A 103 12.93 7.16 17.12
N ARG A 104 13.23 6.19 16.23
CA ARG A 104 14.22 6.32 15.16
C ARG A 104 13.62 6.89 13.86
N GLY A 105 12.31 7.08 13.80
CA GLY A 105 11.61 7.49 12.58
C GLY A 105 11.64 6.43 11.47
N PHE A 106 11.78 5.16 11.84
CA PHE A 106 11.76 4.06 10.88
C PHE A 106 10.37 3.86 10.31
N ARG A 107 10.32 3.64 9.01
CA ARG A 107 9.15 3.01 8.37
C ARG A 107 9.35 1.50 8.44
N MET A 108 8.34 0.80 8.88
CA MET A 108 8.41 -0.66 9.02
C MET A 108 7.09 -1.30 8.61
N ASN A 109 7.16 -2.50 8.09
CA ASN A 109 6.01 -3.35 7.86
C ASN A 109 6.43 -4.82 7.82
N GLY A 110 5.44 -5.70 7.90
CA GLY A 110 5.54 -7.11 7.57
C GLY A 110 4.46 -7.47 6.56
N SER A 111 4.64 -8.56 5.87
CA SER A 111 3.66 -9.09 4.95
C SER A 111 3.82 -10.60 4.81
N THR A 112 2.69 -11.29 4.81
CA THR A 112 2.61 -12.73 4.61
C THR A 112 1.81 -13.04 3.35
N TRP A 113 2.32 -13.94 2.54
CA TRP A 113 1.64 -14.44 1.36
C TRP A 113 1.67 -15.97 1.29
N LEU A 114 1.45 -16.54 0.12
CA LEU A 114 1.38 -17.99 -0.05
C LEU A 114 2.71 -18.67 0.26
N ASP A 115 3.83 -18.14 -0.26
CA ASP A 115 5.16 -18.78 -0.25
C ASP A 115 6.18 -18.08 0.65
N ARG A 116 5.87 -16.91 1.20
CA ARG A 116 6.82 -16.09 1.94
C ARG A 116 6.18 -15.30 3.08
N THR A 117 7.00 -14.94 4.04
CA THR A 117 6.73 -13.90 5.04
C THR A 117 7.95 -13.00 5.11
N ASN A 118 7.78 -11.68 5.04
CA ASN A 118 8.89 -10.75 5.14
C ASN A 118 8.66 -9.65 6.16
N TYR A 119 9.75 -9.08 6.64
CA TYR A 119 9.79 -7.98 7.60
C TYR A 119 10.81 -6.97 7.13
N HIS A 120 10.38 -5.74 6.92
CA HIS A 120 11.29 -4.70 6.47
C HIS A 120 11.24 -3.45 7.34
N VAL A 121 12.37 -2.76 7.36
CA VAL A 121 12.52 -1.44 7.96
C VAL A 121 13.31 -0.55 7.02
N SER A 122 12.77 0.65 6.78
CA SER A 122 13.41 1.68 5.95
C SER A 122 13.70 2.91 6.80
N PHE A 123 14.89 3.47 6.63
CA PHE A 123 15.41 4.50 7.53
C PHE A 123 16.48 5.38 6.83
N THR A 124 16.73 6.55 7.40
CA THR A 124 17.88 7.36 7.01
C THR A 124 19.18 6.56 7.19
N ALA A 125 19.97 6.42 6.14
CA ALA A 125 21.15 5.58 6.07
C ALA A 125 22.31 6.13 6.93
N THR A 126 22.27 5.81 8.23
CA THR A 126 23.36 6.05 9.17
C THR A 126 23.91 4.74 9.69
N ASP A 127 25.17 4.73 10.14
CA ASP A 127 25.78 3.52 10.71
C ASP A 127 25.00 2.98 11.92
N ASP A 128 24.46 3.84 12.78
CA ASP A 128 23.69 3.46 13.96
C ASP A 128 22.36 2.83 13.57
N ASN A 129 21.64 3.41 12.61
CA ASN A 129 20.36 2.88 12.14
C ASN A 129 20.55 1.55 11.42
N MET A 130 21.55 1.43 10.57
CA MET A 130 21.88 0.20 9.85
C MET A 130 22.30 -0.92 10.81
N ASP A 131 23.18 -0.65 11.75
CA ASP A 131 23.63 -1.62 12.76
C ASP A 131 22.44 -2.07 13.62
N TRP A 132 21.57 -1.15 14.01
CA TRP A 132 20.36 -1.47 14.78
C TRP A 132 19.40 -2.36 14.00
N ALA A 133 19.11 -2.02 12.73
CA ALA A 133 18.18 -2.78 11.87
C ALA A 133 18.69 -4.21 11.63
N LEU A 134 19.99 -4.37 11.32
CA LEU A 134 20.60 -5.68 11.13
C LEU A 134 20.56 -6.53 12.40
N ARG A 135 20.88 -5.94 13.56
CA ARG A 135 20.83 -6.65 14.85
C ARG A 135 19.43 -7.03 15.26
N TRP A 136 18.45 -6.13 15.04
CA TRP A 136 17.06 -6.45 15.29
C TRP A 136 16.60 -7.63 14.43
N SER A 137 16.86 -7.57 13.12
CA SER A 137 16.49 -8.65 12.18
C SER A 137 17.13 -10.00 12.58
N ALA A 138 18.39 -9.99 12.99
CA ALA A 138 19.10 -11.21 13.43
C ALA A 138 18.54 -11.73 14.75
N ASP A 139 18.25 -10.87 15.73
CA ASP A 139 17.71 -11.28 17.02
C ASP A 139 16.26 -11.76 16.87
N ALA A 140 15.45 -11.07 16.07
CA ALA A 140 14.07 -11.48 15.77
C ALA A 140 14.00 -12.85 15.07
N MET A 141 14.99 -13.21 14.24
CA MET A 141 15.07 -14.50 13.56
C MET A 141 15.10 -15.69 14.54
N VAL A 142 15.80 -15.57 15.68
CA VAL A 142 16.09 -16.72 16.55
C VAL A 142 15.70 -16.53 18.01
N ASN A 143 15.35 -15.31 18.41
CA ASN A 143 15.09 -14.94 19.81
C ASN A 143 13.77 -14.21 20.04
N SER A 144 12.86 -14.17 19.07
CA SER A 144 11.52 -13.59 19.27
C SER A 144 10.77 -14.31 20.39
N PHE A 145 10.05 -13.55 21.19
CA PHE A 145 9.39 -14.09 22.37
C PHE A 145 8.29 -15.08 22.04
N ILE A 146 7.52 -14.85 20.98
CA ILE A 146 6.34 -15.63 20.59
C ILE A 146 5.58 -16.07 21.85
N ALA A 147 5.09 -15.06 22.59
CA ALA A 147 4.56 -15.29 23.92
C ALA A 147 3.03 -15.40 23.90
N LYS A 148 2.49 -16.23 24.80
CA LYS A 148 1.03 -16.42 24.91
C LYS A 148 0.26 -15.13 25.13
N LYS A 149 0.78 -14.21 25.96
CA LYS A 149 0.15 -12.89 26.22
C LYS A 149 0.00 -12.04 24.96
N ASP A 150 0.99 -12.14 24.07
CA ASP A 150 1.00 -11.37 22.82
C ASP A 150 0.07 -12.04 21.79
N LEU A 151 0.04 -13.37 21.74
CA LEU A 151 -0.95 -14.10 20.95
C LEU A 151 -2.38 -13.74 21.37
N ASP A 152 -2.68 -13.72 22.67
CA ASP A 152 -4.02 -13.42 23.19
C ASP A 152 -4.49 -12.01 22.80
N SER A 153 -3.57 -11.03 22.68
CA SER A 153 -3.88 -9.69 22.18
C SER A 153 -4.03 -9.65 20.65
N GLU A 154 -3.07 -10.25 19.92
CA GLU A 154 -3.06 -10.18 18.47
C GLU A 154 -4.15 -11.04 17.81
N MET A 155 -4.57 -12.09 18.44
CA MET A 155 -5.72 -12.89 17.97
C MET A 155 -6.97 -12.02 17.73
N THR A 156 -7.21 -11.05 18.60
CA THR A 156 -8.33 -10.10 18.41
C THR A 156 -8.06 -9.15 17.23
N VAL A 157 -6.82 -8.72 17.05
CA VAL A 157 -6.44 -7.84 15.93
C VAL A 157 -6.61 -8.58 14.60
N VAL A 158 -6.05 -9.78 14.47
CA VAL A 158 -6.15 -10.61 13.26
C VAL A 158 -7.60 -11.01 12.97
N ARG A 159 -8.40 -11.26 14.03
CA ARG A 159 -9.85 -11.50 13.85
C ARG A 159 -10.55 -10.27 13.27
N ASN A 160 -10.26 -9.07 13.76
CA ASN A 160 -10.84 -7.84 13.22
C ASN A 160 -10.43 -7.63 11.76
N GLU A 161 -9.20 -7.95 11.40
CA GLU A 161 -8.72 -7.91 10.02
C GLU A 161 -9.45 -8.92 9.14
N TYR A 162 -9.61 -10.16 9.61
CA TYR A 162 -10.43 -11.17 8.96
C TYR A 162 -11.86 -10.65 8.71
N GLU A 163 -12.50 -10.08 9.74
CA GLU A 163 -13.86 -9.54 9.67
C GLU A 163 -13.95 -8.34 8.71
N MET A 164 -12.93 -7.51 8.64
CA MET A 164 -12.85 -6.41 7.66
C MET A 164 -12.86 -6.95 6.22
N GLY A 165 -12.09 -7.98 5.94
CA GLY A 165 -12.07 -8.64 4.62
C GLY A 165 -13.39 -9.35 4.27
N GLU A 166 -14.18 -9.73 5.28
CA GLU A 166 -15.52 -10.33 5.07
C GLU A 166 -16.59 -9.32 4.64
N ASN A 167 -16.32 -8.02 4.76
CA ASN A 167 -17.22 -6.95 4.30
C ASN A 167 -16.98 -6.52 2.85
N ASP A 168 -15.83 -6.88 2.29
CA ASP A 168 -15.53 -6.56 0.89
C ASP A 168 -15.98 -7.68 -0.06
N PRO A 169 -16.91 -7.43 -0.99
CA PRO A 169 -17.38 -8.43 -1.93
C PRO A 169 -16.27 -9.10 -2.75
N VAL A 170 -15.25 -8.34 -3.15
CA VAL A 170 -14.15 -8.85 -3.96
C VAL A 170 -13.28 -9.79 -3.13
N SER A 171 -12.88 -9.39 -1.94
CA SER A 171 -12.08 -10.20 -1.00
C SER A 171 -12.80 -11.50 -0.62
N VAL A 172 -14.10 -11.44 -0.39
CA VAL A 172 -14.91 -12.62 -0.08
C VAL A 172 -14.96 -13.60 -1.24
N VAL A 173 -15.19 -13.10 -2.47
CA VAL A 173 -15.22 -13.96 -3.66
C VAL A 173 -13.84 -14.51 -3.95
N LEU A 174 -12.78 -13.71 -3.82
CA LEU A 174 -11.39 -14.14 -4.02
C LEU A 174 -11.01 -15.27 -3.05
N LYS A 175 -11.25 -15.09 -1.76
CA LYS A 175 -10.97 -16.15 -0.74
C LYS A 175 -11.73 -17.45 -1.05
N ARG A 176 -13.00 -17.34 -1.42
CA ARG A 176 -13.80 -18.53 -1.76
C ARG A 176 -13.32 -19.18 -3.05
N MET A 177 -12.99 -18.36 -4.04
CA MET A 177 -12.45 -18.86 -5.31
C MET A 177 -11.13 -19.57 -5.11
N GLN A 178 -10.22 -19.01 -4.34
CA GLN A 178 -8.97 -19.64 -3.96
C GLN A 178 -9.19 -21.02 -3.32
N CYS A 179 -10.10 -21.12 -2.34
CA CYS A 179 -10.43 -22.39 -1.70
C CYS A 179 -11.04 -23.43 -2.64
N ILE A 180 -11.65 -23.01 -3.74
CA ILE A 180 -12.35 -23.91 -4.68
C ILE A 180 -11.46 -24.28 -5.86
N LEU A 181 -10.51 -23.41 -6.20
CA LEU A 181 -9.53 -23.68 -7.25
C LEU A 181 -8.62 -24.86 -6.92
N PHE A 182 -8.31 -25.11 -5.66
CA PHE A 182 -7.40 -26.14 -5.20
C PHE A 182 -8.13 -27.17 -4.32
N ASP A 183 -8.06 -28.45 -4.69
CA ASP A 183 -8.61 -29.54 -3.89
C ASP A 183 -7.69 -30.00 -2.78
N TRP A 184 -6.39 -30.09 -3.08
CA TRP A 184 -5.39 -30.67 -2.20
C TRP A 184 -4.24 -29.73 -1.87
N HIS A 185 -3.83 -28.89 -2.84
CA HIS A 185 -2.71 -28.00 -2.65
C HIS A 185 -3.01 -26.91 -1.63
N ASN A 186 -2.05 -26.60 -0.78
CA ASN A 186 -2.21 -25.59 0.27
C ASN A 186 -2.48 -24.17 -0.22
N TYR A 187 -2.29 -23.90 -1.50
CA TYR A 187 -2.74 -22.63 -2.10
C TYR A 187 -4.26 -22.43 -2.04
N GLY A 188 -5.03 -23.46 -1.81
CA GLY A 188 -6.46 -23.36 -1.51
C GLY A 188 -6.78 -22.76 -0.13
N LYS A 189 -5.76 -22.43 0.69
CA LYS A 189 -5.95 -21.82 1.99
C LYS A 189 -5.62 -20.33 1.93
N PRO A 190 -6.58 -19.44 2.26
CA PRO A 190 -6.31 -18.01 2.34
C PRO A 190 -5.26 -17.69 3.40
N THR A 191 -4.37 -16.76 3.14
CA THR A 191 -3.26 -16.38 4.03
C THR A 191 -3.74 -15.90 5.40
N ILE A 192 -4.88 -15.22 5.44
CA ILE A 192 -5.50 -14.81 6.71
C ILE A 192 -5.92 -16.01 7.58
N GLY A 193 -6.08 -17.18 6.99
CA GLY A 193 -6.52 -18.39 7.66
C GLY A 193 -8.03 -18.52 7.82
N ALA A 194 -8.45 -19.67 8.34
CA ALA A 194 -9.84 -19.89 8.74
C ALA A 194 -10.09 -19.26 10.13
N ARG A 195 -11.24 -18.62 10.30
CA ARG A 195 -11.59 -17.99 11.58
C ARG A 195 -11.46 -18.95 12.76
N SER A 196 -11.92 -20.20 12.59
CA SER A 196 -11.81 -21.23 13.63
C SER A 196 -10.37 -21.55 14.02
N ASP A 197 -9.45 -21.55 13.06
CA ASP A 197 -8.05 -21.87 13.30
C ASP A 197 -7.37 -20.69 14.01
N ILE A 198 -7.60 -19.47 13.54
CA ILE A 198 -7.09 -18.23 14.16
C ILE A 198 -7.52 -18.19 15.64
N GLU A 199 -8.81 -18.44 15.92
CA GLU A 199 -9.38 -18.34 17.27
C GLU A 199 -8.93 -19.50 18.21
N ASN A 200 -8.36 -20.59 17.67
CA ASN A 200 -7.98 -21.76 18.44
C ASN A 200 -6.50 -22.15 18.35
N VAL A 201 -5.68 -21.33 17.68
CA VAL A 201 -4.26 -21.60 17.56
C VAL A 201 -3.58 -21.67 18.92
N LYS A 202 -2.73 -22.69 19.12
CA LYS A 202 -1.98 -22.86 20.35
C LYS A 202 -0.60 -22.20 20.22
N ILE A 203 -0.17 -21.57 21.31
CA ILE A 203 1.14 -20.90 21.34
C ILE A 203 2.28 -21.86 21.05
N GLU A 204 2.16 -23.10 21.52
CA GLU A 204 3.16 -24.14 21.29
C GLU A 204 3.31 -24.47 19.79
N ASN A 205 2.20 -24.45 19.04
CA ASN A 205 2.23 -24.67 17.60
C ASN A 205 2.90 -23.48 16.86
N LEU A 206 2.60 -22.25 17.26
CA LEU A 206 3.27 -21.06 16.74
C LEU A 206 4.76 -21.05 17.06
N GLN A 207 5.15 -21.40 18.28
CA GLN A 207 6.56 -21.54 18.65
C GLN A 207 7.26 -22.63 17.84
N ALA A 208 6.60 -23.77 17.63
CA ALA A 208 7.13 -24.86 16.81
C ALA A 208 7.28 -24.44 15.35
N PHE A 209 6.30 -23.68 14.80
CA PHE A 209 6.34 -23.12 13.45
C PHE A 209 7.49 -22.12 13.32
N TYR A 210 7.62 -21.19 14.25
CA TYR A 210 8.72 -20.23 14.31
C TYR A 210 10.08 -20.95 14.35
N HIS A 211 10.31 -21.87 15.26
CA HIS A 211 11.59 -22.59 15.36
C HIS A 211 11.90 -23.46 14.14
N ARG A 212 10.87 -23.91 13.41
CA ARG A 212 11.04 -24.71 12.20
C ARG A 212 11.47 -23.86 11.02
N TYR A 213 10.79 -22.74 10.79
CA TYR A 213 10.90 -21.99 9.52
C TYR A 213 11.75 -20.72 9.63
N TYR A 214 11.83 -20.08 10.78
CA TYR A 214 12.58 -18.82 10.98
C TYR A 214 14.03 -19.11 11.33
N GLN A 215 14.76 -19.59 10.33
CA GLN A 215 16.15 -20.03 10.47
C GLN A 215 16.98 -19.52 9.27
N PRO A 216 18.30 -19.36 9.42
CA PRO A 216 19.16 -18.82 8.36
C PRO A 216 19.05 -19.54 7.01
N ASP A 217 18.96 -20.87 7.03
CA ASP A 217 18.89 -21.69 5.79
C ASP A 217 17.55 -21.60 5.04
N ASN A 218 16.57 -20.93 5.64
CA ASN A 218 15.24 -20.67 5.06
C ASN A 218 14.96 -19.17 4.90
N ALA A 219 15.99 -18.34 4.99
CA ALA A 219 15.84 -16.89 4.97
C ALA A 219 16.74 -16.23 3.94
N VAL A 220 16.32 -15.06 3.48
CA VAL A 220 17.08 -14.16 2.61
C VAL A 220 17.05 -12.76 3.22
N LEU A 221 18.24 -12.22 3.49
CA LEU A 221 18.40 -10.84 3.91
C LEU A 221 18.65 -9.97 2.68
N THR A 222 17.75 -9.07 2.37
CA THR A 222 17.94 -8.03 1.35
C THR A 222 18.30 -6.70 2.01
N VAL A 223 19.38 -6.08 1.58
CA VAL A 223 19.73 -4.71 1.96
C VAL A 223 19.78 -3.87 0.69
N SER A 224 18.94 -2.84 0.62
CA SER A 224 18.83 -1.95 -0.54
C SER A 224 18.97 -0.49 -0.13
N GLY A 225 19.43 0.38 -1.05
CA GLY A 225 19.60 1.81 -0.84
C GLY A 225 21.02 2.23 -0.52
N LYS A 226 21.20 3.29 0.27
CA LYS A 226 22.50 3.93 0.48
C LYS A 226 23.36 3.21 1.52
N PHE A 227 24.36 2.49 1.06
CA PHE A 227 25.41 1.89 1.90
C PHE A 227 26.63 1.52 1.04
N ASP A 228 27.76 1.26 1.69
CA ASP A 228 28.95 0.68 1.04
C ASP A 228 28.94 -0.85 1.27
N PRO A 229 28.86 -1.68 0.21
CA PRO A 229 28.94 -3.13 0.34
C PRO A 229 30.19 -3.62 1.06
N ALA A 230 31.33 -2.91 0.93
CA ALA A 230 32.59 -3.27 1.59
C ALA A 230 32.53 -3.07 3.11
N GLU A 231 31.68 -2.18 3.60
CA GLU A 231 31.47 -1.93 5.02
C GLU A 231 30.34 -2.79 5.60
N ILE A 232 29.28 -3.01 4.80
CA ILE A 232 28.07 -3.69 5.31
C ILE A 232 28.23 -5.21 5.36
N LEU A 233 28.89 -5.82 4.37
CA LEU A 233 29.06 -7.27 4.30
C LEU A 233 29.81 -7.82 5.53
N PRO A 234 30.93 -7.24 6.00
CA PRO A 234 31.57 -7.67 7.23
C PRO A 234 30.69 -7.52 8.48
N LYS A 235 29.80 -6.49 8.53
CA LYS A 235 28.83 -6.34 9.62
C LYS A 235 27.82 -7.47 9.59
N ILE A 236 27.29 -7.82 8.41
CA ILE A 236 26.36 -8.93 8.21
C ILE A 236 27.02 -10.27 8.58
N GLU A 237 28.23 -10.53 8.10
CA GLU A 237 29.00 -11.73 8.44
C GLU A 237 29.16 -11.87 9.97
N LYS A 238 29.47 -10.79 10.67
CA LYS A 238 29.62 -10.77 12.12
C LYS A 238 28.31 -10.99 12.86
N ILE A 239 27.23 -10.38 12.42
CA ILE A 239 25.93 -10.42 13.12
C ILE A 239 25.23 -11.75 12.83
N PHE A 240 24.99 -12.07 11.57
CA PHE A 240 24.24 -13.24 11.15
C PHE A 240 25.08 -14.52 11.13
N GLY A 241 26.37 -14.42 10.85
CA GLY A 241 27.28 -15.57 10.90
C GLY A 241 27.49 -16.14 12.30
N ALA A 242 27.14 -15.38 13.36
CA ALA A 242 27.10 -15.87 14.72
C ALA A 242 25.92 -16.82 15.01
N ILE A 243 24.91 -16.82 14.16
CA ILE A 243 23.74 -17.72 14.26
C ILE A 243 24.16 -19.07 13.67
N PRO A 244 24.05 -20.18 14.44
CA PRO A 244 24.47 -21.48 13.95
C PRO A 244 23.58 -21.96 12.79
N ARG A 245 24.16 -22.83 11.94
CA ARG A 245 23.36 -23.55 10.95
C ARG A 245 22.39 -24.49 11.67
N PRO A 246 21.09 -24.49 11.33
CA PRO A 246 20.13 -25.38 12.00
C PRO A 246 20.38 -26.84 11.64
N GLU A 247 20.21 -27.74 12.63
CA GLU A 247 20.35 -29.20 12.43
C GLU A 247 19.09 -29.83 11.85
N ARG A 248 17.91 -29.14 11.98
CA ARG A 248 16.64 -29.65 11.46
C ARG A 248 16.64 -29.64 9.92
N LYS A 249 15.86 -30.54 9.34
CA LYS A 249 15.49 -30.49 7.91
C LYS A 249 14.08 -29.91 7.78
N LEU A 250 13.90 -29.06 6.78
CA LEU A 250 12.55 -28.64 6.40
C LEU A 250 11.80 -29.83 5.79
N PRO A 251 10.50 -29.98 6.08
CA PRO A 251 9.70 -31.01 5.43
C PRO A 251 9.65 -30.76 3.93
N GLU A 252 9.76 -31.82 3.15
CA GLU A 252 9.47 -31.78 1.73
C GLU A 252 7.95 -31.78 1.53
N GLU A 253 7.49 -30.97 0.61
CA GLU A 253 6.08 -30.86 0.25
C GLU A 253 5.81 -31.67 -1.02
N TRP A 254 5.01 -32.71 -0.88
CA TRP A 254 4.72 -33.67 -1.94
C TRP A 254 3.39 -33.43 -2.64
N THR A 255 2.55 -32.54 -2.08
CA THR A 255 1.20 -32.35 -2.56
C THR A 255 1.22 -31.67 -3.92
N VAL A 256 0.76 -32.39 -4.94
CA VAL A 256 0.52 -31.88 -6.29
C VAL A 256 -0.98 -31.78 -6.49
N GLU A 257 -1.42 -30.64 -6.95
CA GLU A 257 -2.83 -30.44 -7.27
C GLU A 257 -3.24 -31.33 -8.45
N PRO A 258 -4.29 -32.15 -8.34
CA PRO A 258 -4.75 -32.97 -9.43
C PRO A 258 -5.26 -32.13 -10.61
N VAL A 259 -5.29 -32.73 -11.79
CA VAL A 259 -5.94 -32.13 -12.96
C VAL A 259 -7.40 -31.78 -12.58
N ALA A 260 -7.83 -30.59 -12.94
CA ALA A 260 -9.19 -30.17 -12.71
C ALA A 260 -10.16 -31.08 -13.46
N ASP A 261 -11.08 -31.76 -12.76
CA ASP A 261 -11.92 -32.84 -13.32
C ASP A 261 -13.40 -32.50 -13.39
N GLY A 262 -13.74 -31.25 -13.31
CA GLY A 262 -15.07 -30.74 -13.50
C GLY A 262 -15.22 -29.28 -13.14
N GLU A 263 -16.25 -28.73 -13.73
CA GLU A 263 -16.59 -27.34 -13.53
C GLU A 263 -17.05 -27.05 -12.08
N ARG A 264 -16.63 -25.91 -11.52
CA ARG A 264 -16.94 -25.49 -10.15
C ARG A 264 -17.54 -24.12 -10.11
N SER A 265 -18.33 -23.90 -9.08
CA SER A 265 -19.00 -22.62 -8.91
C SER A 265 -19.41 -22.41 -7.49
N PHE A 266 -19.54 -21.17 -7.14
CA PHE A 266 -20.09 -20.80 -5.85
C PHE A 266 -20.80 -19.45 -5.92
N THR A 267 -21.69 -19.27 -4.98
CA THR A 267 -22.38 -18.02 -4.77
C THR A 267 -22.20 -17.61 -3.33
N VAL A 268 -21.85 -16.37 -3.12
CA VAL A 268 -21.91 -15.73 -1.82
C VAL A 268 -23.14 -14.84 -1.79
N ARG A 269 -24.00 -15.08 -0.82
CA ARG A 269 -25.16 -14.24 -0.56
C ARG A 269 -24.89 -13.46 0.72
N ARG A 270 -24.65 -12.17 0.58
CA ARG A 270 -24.44 -11.26 1.70
C ARG A 270 -25.11 -9.92 1.43
N PRO A 271 -25.46 -9.14 2.48
CA PRO A 271 -25.91 -7.77 2.31
C PRO A 271 -24.89 -6.95 1.54
N GLY A 272 -25.33 -6.05 0.70
CA GLY A 272 -24.53 -5.17 -0.13
C GLY A 272 -25.36 -4.50 -1.23
N GLU A 273 -24.80 -3.46 -1.83
CA GLU A 273 -25.48 -2.67 -2.86
C GLU A 273 -24.94 -2.94 -4.27
N ALA A 274 -23.85 -3.68 -4.39
CA ALA A 274 -23.25 -4.05 -5.67
C ALA A 274 -23.22 -5.57 -5.84
N LYS A 275 -23.49 -6.04 -7.06
CA LYS A 275 -23.23 -7.42 -7.46
C LYS A 275 -21.81 -7.54 -7.97
N PHE A 276 -21.21 -8.68 -7.73
CA PHE A 276 -19.88 -8.96 -8.24
C PHE A 276 -19.85 -10.36 -8.85
N VAL A 277 -19.32 -10.46 -10.04
CA VAL A 277 -19.07 -11.74 -10.73
C VAL A 277 -17.57 -11.85 -10.97
N ALA A 278 -17.01 -13.00 -10.65
CA ALA A 278 -15.61 -13.28 -10.91
C ALA A 278 -15.43 -14.64 -11.58
N VAL A 279 -14.37 -14.76 -12.36
CA VAL A 279 -13.92 -16.01 -12.96
C VAL A 279 -12.46 -16.21 -12.63
N GLY A 280 -12.10 -17.42 -12.20
CA GLY A 280 -10.73 -17.81 -11.94
C GLY A 280 -10.36 -19.09 -12.67
N TYR A 281 -9.08 -19.19 -13.02
CA TYR A 281 -8.47 -20.35 -13.67
C TYR A 281 -7.16 -20.69 -13.00
N ARG A 282 -6.83 -21.99 -12.85
CA ARG A 282 -5.49 -22.39 -12.47
C ARG A 282 -4.55 -22.14 -13.64
N VAL A 283 -3.35 -21.68 -13.32
CA VAL A 283 -2.30 -21.36 -14.30
C VAL A 283 -0.97 -21.97 -13.87
N PRO A 284 0.04 -22.03 -14.73
CA PRO A 284 1.36 -22.52 -14.37
C PRO A 284 1.98 -21.82 -13.16
N ALA A 285 3.05 -22.41 -12.63
CA ALA A 285 3.92 -21.77 -11.67
C ALA A 285 4.63 -20.55 -12.29
N SER A 286 5.05 -19.60 -11.47
CA SER A 286 5.67 -18.35 -11.93
C SER A 286 6.96 -18.54 -12.76
N ASN A 287 7.63 -19.67 -12.62
CA ASN A 287 8.82 -20.01 -13.41
C ASN A 287 8.53 -20.73 -14.73
N ASP A 288 7.25 -20.92 -15.08
CA ASP A 288 6.85 -21.45 -16.40
C ASP A 288 6.63 -20.29 -17.37
N PRO A 289 7.23 -20.26 -18.55
CA PRO A 289 7.03 -19.18 -19.53
C PRO A 289 5.56 -18.90 -19.91
N ASP A 290 4.68 -19.91 -19.81
CA ASP A 290 3.25 -19.70 -20.03
C ASP A 290 2.57 -18.88 -18.94
N PHE A 291 3.13 -18.82 -17.72
CA PHE A 291 2.60 -17.95 -16.68
C PHE A 291 2.61 -16.47 -17.10
N HIS A 292 3.75 -15.98 -17.57
CA HIS A 292 3.90 -14.58 -17.99
C HIS A 292 3.05 -14.26 -19.23
N ARG A 293 2.92 -15.24 -20.17
CA ARG A 293 2.02 -15.10 -21.31
C ARG A 293 0.56 -15.00 -20.90
N VAL A 294 0.13 -15.82 -19.95
CA VAL A 294 -1.23 -15.75 -19.40
C VAL A 294 -1.45 -14.44 -18.64
N ALA A 295 -0.49 -14.00 -17.84
CA ALA A 295 -0.57 -12.75 -17.11
C ALA A 295 -0.75 -11.56 -18.06
N LEU A 296 0.08 -11.50 -19.12
CA LEU A 296 -0.04 -10.47 -20.16
C LEU A 296 -1.40 -10.59 -20.91
N GLY A 297 -1.85 -11.79 -21.17
CA GLY A 297 -3.17 -12.05 -21.77
C GLY A 297 -4.33 -11.55 -20.88
N VAL A 298 -4.24 -11.71 -19.57
CA VAL A 298 -5.19 -11.16 -18.60
C VAL A 298 -5.17 -9.63 -18.66
N SER A 299 -3.99 -9.01 -18.66
CA SER A 299 -3.85 -7.56 -18.78
C SER A 299 -4.54 -7.05 -20.05
N ILE A 300 -4.24 -7.64 -21.23
CA ILE A 300 -4.86 -7.26 -22.52
C ILE A 300 -6.39 -7.41 -22.48
N LEU A 301 -6.89 -8.53 -21.93
CA LEU A 301 -8.32 -8.81 -21.90
C LEU A 301 -9.09 -7.84 -21.00
N THR A 302 -8.47 -7.36 -19.91
CA THR A 302 -9.11 -6.56 -18.87
C THR A 302 -8.73 -5.08 -18.93
N ASP A 303 -7.86 -4.68 -19.88
CA ASP A 303 -7.45 -3.30 -20.03
C ASP A 303 -8.63 -2.33 -20.17
N SER A 304 -8.50 -1.18 -19.58
CA SER A 304 -9.51 -0.12 -19.61
C SER A 304 -8.93 1.10 -20.36
N PRO A 305 -9.53 1.50 -21.50
CA PRO A 305 -10.84 1.09 -22.05
C PRO A 305 -10.79 0.06 -23.20
N LYS A 306 -9.65 -0.53 -23.52
CA LYS A 306 -9.43 -1.23 -24.81
C LYS A 306 -9.70 -2.73 -24.76
N GLY A 307 -9.57 -3.35 -23.61
CA GLY A 307 -9.66 -4.79 -23.45
C GLY A 307 -11.00 -5.36 -23.92
N ASN A 308 -10.93 -6.58 -24.45
CA ASN A 308 -12.14 -7.24 -24.95
C ASN A 308 -13.21 -7.38 -23.85
N LEU A 309 -12.81 -7.57 -22.62
CA LEU A 309 -13.74 -7.68 -21.50
C LEU A 309 -14.38 -6.31 -21.14
N TYR A 310 -13.59 -5.24 -21.21
CA TYR A 310 -14.13 -3.88 -21.04
C TYR A 310 -15.20 -3.58 -22.11
N LYS A 311 -14.85 -3.82 -23.38
CA LYS A 311 -15.79 -3.62 -24.51
C LYS A 311 -17.07 -4.47 -24.39
N ALA A 312 -16.91 -5.71 -23.97
CA ALA A 312 -18.06 -6.62 -23.83
C ALA A 312 -19.00 -6.28 -22.68
N LEU A 313 -18.49 -5.73 -21.58
CA LEU A 313 -19.27 -5.54 -20.35
C LEU A 313 -19.51 -4.07 -20.00
N VAL A 314 -18.49 -3.23 -20.09
CA VAL A 314 -18.61 -1.83 -19.66
C VAL A 314 -19.24 -0.99 -20.78
N ASP A 315 -18.75 -1.09 -22.01
CA ASP A 315 -19.32 -0.37 -23.14
C ASP A 315 -20.79 -0.74 -23.41
N THR A 316 -21.14 -1.99 -23.19
CA THR A 316 -22.53 -2.46 -23.32
C THR A 316 -23.43 -2.12 -22.13
N GLY A 317 -22.86 -1.61 -21.03
CA GLY A 317 -23.59 -1.27 -19.81
C GLY A 317 -24.02 -2.47 -18.97
N LEU A 318 -23.46 -3.65 -19.22
CA LEU A 318 -23.71 -4.86 -18.41
C LEU A 318 -22.96 -4.79 -17.07
N ALA A 319 -21.73 -4.24 -17.06
CA ALA A 319 -20.96 -3.99 -15.86
C ALA A 319 -20.48 -2.54 -15.77
N GLU A 320 -20.08 -2.11 -14.59
CA GLU A 320 -19.54 -0.76 -14.34
C GLU A 320 -18.01 -0.74 -14.38
N LYS A 321 -17.40 -1.87 -14.01
CA LYS A 321 -15.93 -2.01 -14.00
C LYS A 321 -15.58 -3.48 -14.22
N VAL A 322 -14.45 -3.68 -14.91
CA VAL A 322 -13.77 -4.97 -15.02
C VAL A 322 -12.33 -4.82 -14.57
N PHE A 323 -11.73 -5.89 -14.08
CA PHE A 323 -10.32 -5.96 -13.74
C PHE A 323 -9.89 -7.43 -13.68
N GLY A 324 -8.58 -7.66 -13.78
CA GLY A 324 -8.01 -8.99 -13.64
C GLY A 324 -6.57 -8.91 -13.13
N PHE A 325 -6.15 -9.96 -12.44
CA PHE A 325 -4.77 -10.13 -12.02
C PHE A 325 -4.41 -11.61 -11.90
N SER A 326 -3.13 -11.90 -12.03
CA SER A 326 -2.57 -13.23 -11.84
C SER A 326 -1.94 -13.33 -10.46
N ILE A 327 -2.11 -14.47 -9.80
CA ILE A 327 -1.48 -14.79 -8.53
C ILE A 327 -0.38 -15.81 -8.80
N PRO A 328 0.88 -15.35 -8.81
CA PRO A 328 2.02 -16.22 -9.01
C PRO A 328 2.28 -17.09 -7.79
N GLY A 329 2.93 -18.21 -7.99
CA GLY A 329 3.38 -19.07 -6.92
C GLY A 329 4.61 -19.88 -7.31
N LYS A 330 5.27 -20.45 -6.32
CA LYS A 330 6.33 -21.44 -6.48
C LYS A 330 5.82 -22.71 -7.19
N ASP A 331 4.57 -23.05 -6.94
CA ASP A 331 3.79 -24.08 -7.62
C ASP A 331 2.68 -23.43 -8.47
N PRO A 332 1.95 -24.18 -9.28
CA PRO A 332 0.89 -23.62 -10.13
C PRO A 332 -0.08 -22.72 -9.37
N GLY A 333 -0.18 -21.47 -9.82
CA GLY A 333 -1.01 -20.44 -9.25
C GLY A 333 -2.40 -20.33 -9.89
N PHE A 334 -2.98 -19.12 -9.85
CA PHE A 334 -4.29 -18.90 -10.47
C PHE A 334 -4.45 -17.44 -10.93
N VAL A 335 -5.42 -17.21 -11.79
CA VAL A 335 -5.87 -15.88 -12.18
C VAL A 335 -7.24 -15.58 -11.58
N PHE A 336 -7.48 -14.30 -11.31
CA PHE A 336 -8.73 -13.78 -10.80
C PHE A 336 -9.18 -12.61 -11.67
N ILE A 337 -10.36 -12.74 -12.30
CA ILE A 337 -10.89 -11.73 -13.20
C ILE A 337 -12.32 -11.40 -12.73
N GLY A 338 -12.58 -10.11 -12.48
CA GLY A 338 -13.80 -9.64 -11.84
C GLY A 338 -14.56 -8.58 -12.62
N ALA A 339 -15.86 -8.56 -12.46
CA ALA A 339 -16.77 -7.54 -12.96
C ALA A 339 -17.69 -7.04 -11.85
N LEU A 340 -17.71 -5.72 -11.66
CA LEU A 340 -18.61 -5.05 -10.71
C LEU A 340 -19.86 -4.59 -11.44
N LEU A 341 -21.04 -4.93 -10.89
CA LEU A 341 -22.34 -4.61 -11.45
C LEU A 341 -23.17 -3.75 -10.48
N LYS A 342 -24.12 -3.00 -11.04
CA LYS A 342 -25.20 -2.44 -10.26
C LYS A 342 -26.00 -3.53 -9.55
N LYS A 343 -26.65 -3.19 -8.45
CA LYS A 343 -27.59 -4.10 -7.75
C LYS A 343 -28.68 -4.66 -8.66
N THR A 344 -29.13 -3.87 -9.63
CA THR A 344 -30.13 -4.25 -10.63
C THR A 344 -29.56 -4.93 -11.88
N GLY A 345 -28.23 -5.08 -11.97
CA GLY A 345 -27.57 -5.70 -13.12
C GLY A 345 -27.96 -7.18 -13.29
N ASP A 346 -27.87 -7.66 -14.50
CA ASP A 346 -28.17 -9.06 -14.86
C ASP A 346 -26.87 -9.89 -14.75
N GLU A 347 -26.64 -10.49 -13.60
CA GLU A 347 -25.45 -11.27 -13.31
C GLU A 347 -25.28 -12.49 -14.23
N ALA A 348 -26.38 -13.07 -14.69
CA ALA A 348 -26.33 -14.20 -15.60
C ALA A 348 -25.79 -13.77 -16.97
N LYS A 349 -26.29 -12.64 -17.50
CA LYS A 349 -25.75 -12.06 -18.74
C LYS A 349 -24.31 -11.65 -18.60
N VAL A 350 -23.92 -11.03 -17.47
CA VAL A 350 -22.51 -10.65 -17.22
C VAL A 350 -21.64 -11.89 -17.15
N ARG A 351 -22.05 -12.92 -16.39
CA ARG A 351 -21.34 -14.20 -16.34
C ARG A 351 -21.13 -14.77 -17.75
N ASP A 352 -22.22 -14.85 -18.52
CA ASP A 352 -22.18 -15.50 -19.84
C ASP A 352 -21.30 -14.70 -20.82
N ALA A 353 -21.42 -13.37 -20.82
CA ALA A 353 -20.57 -12.50 -21.63
C ALA A 353 -19.09 -12.56 -21.20
N MET A 354 -18.85 -12.56 -19.88
CA MET A 354 -17.52 -12.65 -19.30
C MET A 354 -16.82 -13.97 -19.68
N VAL A 355 -17.49 -15.08 -19.43
CA VAL A 355 -16.99 -16.42 -19.77
C VAL A 355 -16.70 -16.54 -21.26
N LYS A 356 -17.65 -16.11 -22.10
CA LYS A 356 -17.48 -16.14 -23.55
C LYS A 356 -16.25 -15.32 -23.97
N THR A 357 -16.15 -14.10 -23.49
CA THR A 357 -15.02 -13.22 -23.85
C THR A 357 -13.69 -13.83 -23.43
N LEU A 358 -13.58 -14.39 -22.23
CA LEU A 358 -12.34 -14.96 -21.72
C LEU A 358 -11.91 -16.24 -22.47
N GLU A 359 -12.85 -17.12 -22.81
CA GLU A 359 -12.53 -18.42 -23.42
C GLU A 359 -12.51 -18.40 -24.96
N GLU A 360 -13.20 -17.46 -25.62
CA GLU A 360 -13.29 -17.39 -27.07
C GLU A 360 -12.42 -16.32 -27.72
N SER A 361 -12.18 -15.17 -27.05
CA SER A 361 -11.50 -14.04 -27.69
C SER A 361 -10.17 -14.43 -28.34
N PHE A 362 -9.31 -15.11 -27.61
CA PHE A 362 -7.99 -15.48 -28.13
C PHE A 362 -7.96 -16.81 -28.89
N SER A 363 -8.95 -17.65 -28.70
CA SER A 363 -9.12 -18.84 -29.55
C SER A 363 -9.66 -18.50 -30.95
N GLU A 364 -10.46 -17.45 -31.07
CA GLU A 364 -10.97 -16.94 -32.33
C GLU A 364 -9.97 -16.01 -33.04
N LYS A 365 -9.29 -15.14 -32.28
CA LYS A 365 -8.34 -14.17 -32.81
C LYS A 365 -7.29 -13.80 -31.78
N ALA A 366 -6.02 -14.02 -32.10
CA ALA A 366 -4.90 -13.57 -31.29
C ALA A 366 -4.93 -12.03 -31.09
N PRO A 367 -4.34 -11.50 -29.99
CA PRO A 367 -4.15 -10.08 -29.82
C PRO A 367 -3.47 -9.46 -31.04
N THR A 368 -3.81 -8.25 -31.37
CA THR A 368 -3.12 -7.52 -32.46
C THR A 368 -1.71 -7.13 -32.00
N GLU A 369 -0.81 -6.89 -32.95
CA GLU A 369 0.52 -6.35 -32.67
C GLU A 369 0.46 -5.04 -31.87
N SER A 370 -0.56 -4.22 -32.10
CA SER A 370 -0.77 -2.96 -31.37
C SER A 370 -1.17 -3.20 -29.91
N GLU A 371 -2.07 -4.14 -29.63
CA GLU A 371 -2.47 -4.52 -28.27
C GLU A 371 -1.30 -5.14 -27.53
N MET A 372 -0.56 -6.04 -28.19
CA MET A 372 0.66 -6.63 -27.63
C MET A 372 1.69 -5.57 -27.27
N LYS A 373 1.96 -4.65 -28.20
CA LYS A 373 2.95 -3.59 -27.97
C LYS A 373 2.60 -2.75 -26.74
N VAL A 374 1.34 -2.36 -26.59
CA VAL A 374 0.87 -1.55 -25.45
C VAL A 374 1.05 -2.36 -24.16
N ALA A 375 0.53 -3.57 -24.11
CA ALA A 375 0.60 -4.39 -22.90
C ALA A 375 2.05 -4.72 -22.47
N VAL A 376 2.92 -5.03 -23.43
CA VAL A 376 4.35 -5.25 -23.16
C VAL A 376 5.04 -3.98 -22.64
N GLU A 377 4.69 -2.82 -23.19
CA GLU A 377 5.27 -1.55 -22.77
C GLU A 377 4.77 -1.16 -21.35
N ASP A 378 3.51 -1.42 -21.04
CA ASP A 378 2.95 -1.19 -19.69
C ASP A 378 3.64 -2.08 -18.66
N GLU A 379 3.70 -3.40 -18.90
CA GLU A 379 4.40 -4.33 -17.99
C GLU A 379 5.88 -3.97 -17.84
N ARG A 380 6.55 -3.61 -18.94
CA ARG A 380 7.96 -3.17 -18.87
C ARG A 380 8.11 -1.90 -18.05
N THR A 381 7.20 -0.96 -18.20
CA THR A 381 7.19 0.28 -17.42
C THR A 381 7.02 0.00 -15.92
N ASP A 382 6.18 -0.97 -15.56
CA ASP A 382 6.02 -1.38 -14.16
C ASP A 382 7.30 -2.03 -13.60
N TYR A 383 7.96 -2.91 -14.37
CA TYR A 383 9.27 -3.46 -13.99
C TYR A 383 10.33 -2.36 -13.81
N ASP A 384 10.42 -1.44 -14.75
CA ASP A 384 11.40 -0.36 -14.74
C ASP A 384 11.15 0.59 -13.56
N ARG A 385 9.90 0.94 -13.29
CA ARG A 385 9.47 1.79 -12.17
C ARG A 385 9.84 1.13 -10.83
N MET A 386 9.45 -0.12 -10.65
CA MET A 386 9.76 -0.89 -9.44
C MET A 386 11.27 -0.96 -9.20
N PHE A 387 12.04 -1.29 -10.26
CA PHE A 387 13.51 -1.38 -10.18
C PHE A 387 14.18 -0.03 -9.92
N SER A 388 13.54 1.08 -10.29
CA SER A 388 14.06 2.43 -10.07
C SER A 388 13.96 2.91 -8.61
N ASP A 389 13.12 2.28 -7.79
CA ASP A 389 13.03 2.58 -6.35
C ASP A 389 13.69 1.48 -5.52
N PRO A 390 14.88 1.72 -4.93
CA PRO A 390 15.59 0.69 -4.18
C PRO A 390 14.88 0.24 -2.92
N GLU A 391 13.98 1.04 -2.34
CA GLU A 391 13.15 0.63 -1.20
C GLU A 391 12.04 -0.31 -1.65
N GLU A 392 11.25 0.11 -2.64
CA GLU A 392 10.16 -0.67 -3.19
C GLU A 392 10.67 -2.00 -3.74
N PHE A 393 11.70 -1.94 -4.60
CA PHE A 393 12.33 -3.14 -5.16
C PHE A 393 12.90 -4.07 -4.10
N GLY A 394 13.59 -3.53 -3.08
CA GLY A 394 14.18 -4.33 -2.00
C GLY A 394 13.12 -5.10 -1.18
N VAL A 395 11.90 -4.61 -1.12
CA VAL A 395 10.76 -5.27 -0.48
C VAL A 395 10.08 -6.26 -1.43
N GLU A 396 9.86 -5.85 -2.68
CA GLU A 396 9.16 -6.63 -3.71
C GLU A 396 9.92 -7.92 -4.09
N LEU A 397 11.24 -7.90 -4.02
CA LEU A 397 12.04 -9.13 -4.18
C LEU A 397 11.59 -10.28 -3.29
N SER A 398 10.89 -9.99 -2.19
CA SER A 398 10.32 -11.02 -1.31
C SER A 398 9.36 -11.96 -2.04
N GLU A 399 8.60 -11.47 -3.02
CA GLU A 399 7.67 -12.28 -3.82
C GLU A 399 8.45 -13.31 -4.64
N TYR A 400 9.46 -12.86 -5.38
CA TYR A 400 10.28 -13.71 -6.23
C TYR A 400 11.15 -14.69 -5.40
N ILE A 401 11.64 -14.26 -4.23
CA ILE A 401 12.33 -15.13 -3.27
C ILE A 401 11.37 -16.26 -2.80
N GLY A 402 10.12 -15.93 -2.50
CA GLY A 402 9.09 -16.90 -2.13
C GLY A 402 8.81 -17.90 -3.24
N GLN A 403 8.72 -17.43 -4.48
CA GLN A 403 8.52 -18.24 -5.68
C GLN A 403 9.73 -19.14 -6.00
N GLY A 404 10.90 -18.85 -5.43
CA GLY A 404 12.06 -19.74 -5.52
C GLY A 404 13.40 -19.05 -5.70
N ASP A 405 13.48 -17.98 -6.47
CA ASP A 405 14.71 -17.24 -6.73
C ASP A 405 14.40 -15.78 -7.10
N TRP A 406 15.11 -14.85 -6.49
CA TRP A 406 14.94 -13.41 -6.73
C TRP A 406 15.18 -12.99 -8.19
N ARG A 407 15.96 -13.75 -8.94
CA ARG A 407 16.28 -13.49 -10.35
C ARG A 407 15.11 -13.74 -11.30
N LEU A 408 14.05 -14.37 -10.84
CA LEU A 408 12.79 -14.49 -11.58
C LEU A 408 12.21 -13.13 -11.98
N PHE A 409 12.45 -12.09 -11.19
CA PHE A 409 12.12 -10.71 -11.57
C PHE A 409 12.69 -10.32 -12.93
N PHE A 410 14.00 -10.53 -13.11
CA PHE A 410 14.69 -10.19 -14.34
C PHE A 410 14.32 -11.12 -15.51
N ILE A 411 14.09 -12.40 -15.21
CA ILE A 411 13.63 -13.35 -16.21
C ILE A 411 12.26 -12.93 -16.75
N GLY A 412 11.30 -12.64 -15.89
CA GLY A 412 9.97 -12.19 -16.29
C GLY A 412 10.00 -10.90 -17.12
N ARG A 413 10.81 -9.92 -16.69
CA ARG A 413 11.02 -8.69 -17.46
C ARG A 413 11.60 -8.97 -18.86
N ASP A 414 12.65 -9.77 -18.92
CA ASP A 414 13.37 -10.00 -20.17
C ASP A 414 12.55 -10.87 -21.15
N GLU A 415 11.74 -11.81 -20.66
CA GLU A 415 10.80 -12.61 -21.46
C GLU A 415 9.75 -11.76 -22.21
N LEU A 416 9.43 -10.56 -21.72
CA LEU A 416 8.49 -9.65 -22.41
C LEU A 416 8.93 -9.32 -23.84
N ALA A 417 10.24 -9.30 -24.12
CA ALA A 417 10.78 -8.98 -25.43
C ALA A 417 10.49 -10.07 -26.50
N ASP A 418 10.30 -11.31 -26.06
CA ASP A 418 10.09 -12.48 -26.93
C ASP A 418 8.62 -12.91 -27.00
N MET A 419 7.70 -12.16 -26.38
CA MET A 419 6.28 -12.48 -26.40
C MET A 419 5.65 -12.16 -27.75
N THR A 420 4.89 -13.12 -28.26
CA THR A 420 4.17 -12.99 -29.55
C THR A 420 2.66 -13.08 -29.34
N PRO A 421 1.84 -12.46 -30.21
CA PRO A 421 0.39 -12.58 -30.17
C PRO A 421 -0.10 -14.03 -30.10
N GLU A 422 0.48 -14.91 -30.93
CA GLU A 422 0.12 -16.32 -30.99
C GLU A 422 0.55 -17.07 -29.74
N GLY A 423 1.70 -16.71 -29.16
CA GLY A 423 2.19 -17.27 -27.91
C GLY A 423 1.26 -16.97 -26.75
N VAL A 424 0.83 -15.71 -26.61
CA VAL A 424 -0.12 -15.25 -25.60
C VAL A 424 -1.50 -15.90 -25.82
N ALA A 425 -2.01 -15.86 -27.03
CA ALA A 425 -3.30 -16.50 -27.37
C ALA A 425 -3.27 -18.00 -27.11
N GLY A 426 -2.18 -18.69 -27.46
CA GLY A 426 -2.01 -20.13 -27.24
C GLY A 426 -1.94 -20.48 -25.75
N ALA A 427 -1.25 -19.69 -24.94
CA ALA A 427 -1.18 -19.90 -23.50
C ALA A 427 -2.55 -19.66 -22.83
N VAL A 428 -3.20 -18.53 -23.10
CA VAL A 428 -4.53 -18.24 -22.56
C VAL A 428 -5.53 -19.33 -22.96
N SER A 429 -5.58 -19.71 -24.24
CA SER A 429 -6.51 -20.73 -24.73
C SER A 429 -6.26 -22.12 -24.12
N ARG A 430 -5.06 -22.42 -23.67
CA ARG A 430 -4.72 -23.66 -22.99
C ARG A 430 -5.28 -23.76 -21.59
N TYR A 431 -5.30 -22.66 -20.85
CA TYR A 431 -5.71 -22.62 -19.46
C TYR A 431 -7.10 -22.03 -19.24
N PHE A 432 -7.55 -21.12 -20.12
CA PHE A 432 -8.90 -20.56 -20.05
C PHE A 432 -9.88 -21.47 -20.77
N VAL A 433 -10.06 -22.60 -20.18
CA VAL A 433 -10.98 -23.61 -20.69
C VAL A 433 -12.06 -23.89 -19.65
N ARG A 434 -13.22 -24.24 -20.16
CA ARG A 434 -14.36 -24.51 -19.32
C ARG A 434 -14.03 -25.47 -18.16
N ASP A 435 -13.15 -26.48 -18.32
CA ASP A 435 -12.85 -27.46 -17.28
C ASP A 435 -11.81 -27.01 -16.24
N ASN A 436 -11.25 -25.82 -16.39
CA ASN A 436 -10.33 -25.17 -15.42
C ASN A 436 -10.95 -23.95 -14.73
N ARG A 437 -12.18 -23.63 -15.05
CA ARG A 437 -12.84 -22.44 -14.63
C ARG A 437 -13.54 -22.58 -13.27
N VAL A 438 -13.38 -21.61 -12.41
CA VAL A 438 -14.25 -21.39 -11.26
C VAL A 438 -15.00 -20.08 -11.42
N VAL A 439 -16.33 -20.10 -11.33
CA VAL A 439 -17.15 -18.88 -11.31
C VAL A 439 -17.61 -18.59 -9.90
N GLY A 440 -17.27 -17.39 -9.41
CA GLY A 440 -17.73 -16.87 -8.13
C GLY A 440 -18.66 -15.68 -8.30
N MET A 441 -19.71 -15.62 -7.52
CA MET A 441 -20.62 -14.49 -7.53
C MET A 441 -20.87 -14.00 -6.11
N PHE A 442 -20.77 -12.70 -5.96
CA PHE A 442 -21.33 -12.04 -4.79
C PHE A 442 -22.70 -11.48 -5.16
N LEU A 443 -23.67 -12.26 -4.93
CA LEU A 443 -25.05 -11.96 -5.11
C LEU A 443 -25.84 -13.05 -4.62
N PRO A 444 -26.47 -13.45 -5.61
CA PRO A 444 -27.07 -14.73 -5.91
C PRO A 444 -26.59 -15.44 -7.24
N GLU A 445 -25.56 -16.55 -7.54
CA GLU A 445 -25.25 -17.95 -8.20
C GLU A 445 -24.40 -18.34 -9.52
N THR A 446 -23.64 -19.36 -9.97
CA THR A 446 -22.82 -20.64 -10.13
C THR A 446 -22.17 -21.17 -11.50
N ALA A 447 -20.99 -21.97 -11.70
CA ALA A 447 -20.52 -23.25 -12.35
C ALA A 447 -19.37 -23.52 -13.42
N PRO A 448 -18.52 -24.59 -13.61
CA PRO A 448 -17.14 -24.91 -14.10
C PRO A 448 -16.60 -26.07 -15.01
N LYS A 449 -15.23 -26.23 -15.44
CA LYS A 449 -14.49 -27.29 -16.23
C LYS A 449 -12.93 -27.40 -16.11
N ARG A 450 -12.19 -28.31 -16.86
CA ARG A 450 -10.79 -28.78 -16.66
C ARG A 450 -9.72 -28.28 -17.60
N ALA A 451 -8.46 -28.26 -17.18
CA ALA A 451 -7.26 -28.04 -18.01
C ALA A 451 -6.15 -29.09 -17.79
N ALA A 452 -5.16 -29.08 -18.65
CA ALA A 452 -3.94 -29.88 -18.48
C ALA A 452 -3.05 -29.28 -17.38
N MET A 453 -2.40 -30.14 -16.60
CA MET A 453 -1.42 -29.70 -15.60
C MET A 453 -0.12 -29.25 -16.29
N PRO A 454 0.38 -28.06 -16.01
CA PRO A 454 1.70 -27.66 -16.47
C PRO A 454 2.79 -28.46 -15.78
N LYS A 455 3.89 -28.73 -16.50
CA LYS A 455 5.08 -29.32 -15.89
C LYS A 455 5.85 -28.25 -15.15
N ARG A 456 6.35 -28.57 -13.97
CA ARG A 456 7.28 -27.67 -13.26
C ARG A 456 8.63 -27.69 -13.98
N ILE A 457 9.11 -26.52 -14.33
CA ILE A 457 10.45 -26.32 -14.88
C ILE A 457 11.41 -26.09 -13.71
N PRO A 458 12.52 -26.82 -13.60
CA PRO A 458 13.54 -26.53 -12.61
C PRO A 458 14.09 -25.10 -12.76
N ILE A 459 14.09 -24.33 -11.69
CA ILE A 459 14.56 -22.94 -11.69
C ILE A 459 16.02 -22.86 -12.10
N GLU A 460 16.82 -23.85 -11.67
CA GLU A 460 18.25 -23.94 -11.95
C GLU A 460 18.52 -24.06 -13.46
N GLU A 461 17.69 -24.80 -14.20
CA GLU A 461 17.81 -24.94 -15.65
C GLU A 461 17.50 -23.60 -16.34
N GLN A 462 16.46 -22.90 -15.89
CA GLN A 462 16.05 -21.60 -16.42
C GLN A 462 17.13 -20.53 -16.15
N ILE A 463 17.61 -20.44 -14.90
CA ILE A 463 18.65 -19.49 -14.51
C ILE A 463 19.96 -19.77 -15.26
N ALA A 464 20.37 -21.04 -15.38
CA ALA A 464 21.59 -21.42 -16.08
C ALA A 464 21.57 -21.10 -17.59
N SER A 465 20.39 -21.05 -18.20
CA SER A 465 20.22 -20.70 -19.60
C SER A 465 20.07 -19.21 -19.89
N HIS A 466 19.84 -18.39 -18.85
CA HIS A 466 19.58 -16.95 -18.99
C HIS A 466 20.86 -16.12 -18.85
N HIS A 467 20.98 -15.08 -19.68
CA HIS A 467 22.06 -14.10 -19.59
C HIS A 467 21.60 -12.88 -18.81
N PHE A 468 22.14 -12.71 -17.61
CA PHE A 468 21.85 -11.55 -16.77
C PHE A 468 22.78 -10.38 -17.11
N ASN A 469 22.24 -9.16 -17.11
CA ASN A 469 23.06 -7.97 -17.14
C ASN A 469 23.71 -7.77 -15.76
N GLU A 470 25.02 -7.65 -15.70
CA GLU A 470 25.77 -7.41 -14.44
C GLU A 470 25.95 -5.92 -14.11
N LYS A 471 25.63 -5.02 -15.05
CA LYS A 471 25.78 -3.58 -14.85
C LYS A 471 24.48 -2.99 -14.30
N GLY A 472 24.59 -2.27 -13.20
CA GLY A 472 23.51 -1.44 -12.66
C GLY A 472 23.48 -0.05 -13.32
N GLU A 473 22.37 0.62 -13.23
CA GLU A 473 22.23 2.01 -13.60
C GLU A 473 22.88 2.93 -12.55
N GLU A 474 23.42 4.05 -12.99
CA GLU A 474 24.02 5.04 -12.11
C GLU A 474 22.96 6.04 -11.63
N ALA A 475 22.97 6.32 -10.31
CA ALA A 475 22.22 7.39 -9.69
C ALA A 475 23.13 8.25 -8.83
N GLU A 476 22.74 9.48 -8.55
CA GLU A 476 23.52 10.35 -7.68
C GLU A 476 23.19 10.13 -6.20
N ALA A 477 24.15 10.38 -5.32
CA ALA A 477 23.89 10.52 -3.89
C ALA A 477 23.25 11.89 -3.63
N PHE A 478 21.92 11.88 -3.38
CA PHE A 478 21.16 13.11 -3.16
C PHE A 478 21.14 13.50 -1.67
N ASP A 479 21.56 14.72 -1.37
CA ASP A 479 21.41 15.33 -0.05
C ASP A 479 19.98 15.88 0.10
N ASN A 480 19.15 15.28 0.96
CA ASN A 480 17.77 15.68 1.22
C ASN A 480 17.61 16.81 2.25
N SER A 481 18.68 17.52 2.59
CA SER A 481 18.58 18.72 3.42
C SER A 481 17.81 19.83 2.70
N GLN A 482 17.04 20.58 3.47
CA GLN A 482 16.23 21.69 2.92
C GLN A 482 17.09 22.75 2.24
N GLN A 483 18.31 22.94 2.74
CA GLN A 483 19.29 23.87 2.14
C GLN A 483 19.73 23.40 0.76
N ASN A 484 20.04 22.11 0.60
CA ASN A 484 20.43 21.56 -0.69
C ASN A 484 19.23 21.53 -1.66
N ILE A 485 18.04 21.16 -1.19
CA ILE A 485 16.81 21.19 -1.99
C ILE A 485 16.60 22.60 -2.54
N ASN A 486 16.65 23.64 -1.70
CA ASN A 486 16.50 25.03 -2.16
C ASN A 486 17.60 25.44 -3.11
N ALA A 487 18.86 25.11 -2.81
CA ALA A 487 20.01 25.52 -3.63
C ALA A 487 20.00 24.88 -5.03
N ARG A 488 19.45 23.67 -5.15
CA ARG A 488 19.38 22.93 -6.41
C ARG A 488 18.11 23.20 -7.21
N THR A 489 17.06 23.73 -6.58
CA THR A 489 15.80 24.00 -7.28
C THR A 489 15.83 25.36 -7.98
N GLU A 490 15.54 25.35 -9.27
CA GLU A 490 15.26 26.58 -10.01
C GLU A 490 13.77 26.93 -9.85
N VAL A 491 13.47 28.05 -9.19
CA VAL A 491 12.10 28.57 -9.09
C VAL A 491 11.89 29.62 -10.16
N VAL A 492 10.90 29.42 -11.03
CA VAL A 492 10.58 30.30 -12.16
C VAL A 492 9.15 30.82 -12.02
N LYS A 493 8.97 32.12 -12.21
CA LYS A 493 7.64 32.78 -12.30
C LYS A 493 7.41 33.25 -13.73
N THR A 494 6.32 32.81 -14.35
CA THR A 494 5.91 33.22 -15.69
C THR A 494 4.46 33.69 -15.64
N GLY A 495 4.25 34.98 -15.56
CA GLY A 495 2.92 35.54 -15.28
C GLY A 495 2.45 35.12 -13.89
N SER A 496 1.31 34.46 -13.84
CA SER A 496 0.76 33.91 -12.59
C SER A 496 1.13 32.45 -12.33
N MET A 497 1.83 31.79 -13.26
CA MET A 497 2.32 30.42 -13.11
C MET A 497 3.64 30.41 -12.33
N LYS A 498 3.80 29.42 -11.47
CA LYS A 498 5.03 29.22 -10.68
C LYS A 498 5.53 27.80 -10.90
N LEU A 499 6.82 27.67 -11.15
CA LEU A 499 7.49 26.40 -11.40
C LEU A 499 8.59 26.18 -10.36
N ALA A 500 8.72 24.98 -9.84
CA ALA A 500 9.87 24.52 -9.07
C ALA A 500 10.50 23.34 -9.81
N LEU A 501 11.75 23.48 -10.24
CA LEU A 501 12.47 22.53 -11.05
C LEU A 501 13.68 22.02 -10.25
N LEU A 502 13.61 20.78 -9.76
CA LEU A 502 14.67 20.13 -9.00
C LEU A 502 15.30 18.97 -9.81
N PRO A 503 16.28 19.27 -10.68
CA PRO A 503 16.97 18.22 -11.43
C PRO A 503 17.88 17.43 -10.51
N LYS A 504 17.77 16.10 -10.57
CA LYS A 504 18.67 15.15 -9.90
C LYS A 504 18.70 13.83 -10.68
N LYS A 505 19.85 13.12 -10.63
CA LYS A 505 19.99 11.87 -11.37
C LYS A 505 19.41 10.72 -10.59
N ASN A 506 18.31 10.17 -11.09
CA ASN A 506 17.63 9.01 -10.52
C ASN A 506 17.99 7.73 -11.27
N ARG A 507 17.87 6.58 -10.59
CA ARG A 507 17.84 5.29 -11.26
C ARG A 507 16.57 5.23 -12.14
N GLY A 508 16.67 4.61 -13.33
CA GLY A 508 15.56 4.59 -14.30
C GLY A 508 15.25 5.94 -14.91
N GLU A 509 16.12 6.94 -14.72
CA GLU A 509 15.92 8.31 -15.22
C GLU A 509 14.55 8.89 -14.86
N THR A 510 13.97 8.50 -13.73
CA THR A 510 12.60 8.85 -13.32
C THR A 510 12.43 10.33 -13.05
N VAL A 511 11.26 10.84 -13.40
CA VAL A 511 10.85 12.24 -13.19
C VAL A 511 9.44 12.27 -12.61
N THR A 512 9.28 12.94 -11.48
CA THR A 512 8.00 13.13 -10.80
C THR A 512 7.48 14.54 -11.05
N VAL A 513 6.20 14.65 -11.38
CA VAL A 513 5.51 15.92 -11.63
C VAL A 513 4.31 16.07 -10.70
N GLU A 514 4.21 17.22 -10.06
CA GLU A 514 3.04 17.63 -9.29
C GLU A 514 2.50 18.95 -9.85
N ILE A 515 1.20 19.02 -10.06
CA ILE A 515 0.51 20.18 -10.65
C ILE A 515 -0.64 20.59 -9.76
N ARG A 516 -0.59 21.79 -9.26
CA ARG A 516 -1.70 22.42 -8.56
C ARG A 516 -2.42 23.41 -9.46
N LEU A 517 -3.65 23.12 -9.78
CA LEU A 517 -4.50 24.01 -10.57
C LEU A 517 -5.16 25.06 -9.68
N ASN A 518 -4.99 26.31 -10.03
CA ASN A 518 -5.58 27.46 -9.37
C ASN A 518 -6.80 27.93 -10.16
N ILE A 519 -8.01 27.44 -9.82
CA ILE A 519 -9.23 27.63 -10.59
C ILE A 519 -10.35 28.28 -9.75
N GLY A 520 -11.11 29.15 -10.35
CA GLY A 520 -12.34 29.71 -9.81
C GLY A 520 -12.17 30.67 -8.61
N ASN A 521 -13.29 31.04 -8.04
CA ASN A 521 -13.42 31.84 -6.81
C ASN A 521 -14.72 31.43 -6.09
N ASP A 522 -14.99 31.99 -4.93
CA ASP A 522 -16.14 31.61 -4.08
C ASP A 522 -17.47 31.64 -4.86
N ALA A 523 -17.70 32.69 -5.66
CA ALA A 523 -18.93 32.83 -6.45
C ALA A 523 -19.05 31.78 -7.56
N ALA A 524 -17.99 31.53 -8.30
CA ALA A 524 -17.98 30.59 -9.42
C ALA A 524 -17.99 29.11 -8.97
N LEU A 525 -17.46 28.83 -7.78
CA LEU A 525 -17.43 27.47 -7.21
C LEU A 525 -18.68 27.10 -6.41
N LYS A 526 -19.55 28.09 -6.12
CA LYS A 526 -20.74 27.87 -5.31
C LYS A 526 -21.73 26.93 -6.00
N GLY A 527 -22.07 25.83 -5.34
CA GLY A 527 -22.97 24.78 -5.84
C GLY A 527 -22.36 23.88 -6.91
N LYS A 528 -21.04 23.99 -7.15
CA LYS A 528 -20.32 23.31 -8.23
C LYS A 528 -19.40 22.17 -7.76
N GLN A 529 -19.63 21.64 -6.56
CA GLN A 529 -18.77 20.58 -6.00
C GLN A 529 -18.79 19.30 -6.88
N LEU A 530 -19.97 18.89 -7.37
CA LEU A 530 -20.10 17.68 -8.20
C LEU A 530 -19.51 17.92 -9.60
N GLU A 531 -19.81 19.09 -10.20
CA GLU A 531 -19.23 19.49 -11.48
C GLU A 531 -17.69 19.51 -11.40
N LYS A 532 -17.13 20.03 -10.28
CA LYS A 532 -15.69 20.04 -10.08
C LYS A 532 -15.10 18.63 -10.03
N THR A 533 -15.73 17.73 -9.28
CA THR A 533 -15.27 16.32 -9.19
C THR A 533 -15.35 15.63 -10.55
N LEU A 534 -16.46 15.81 -11.28
CA LEU A 534 -16.63 15.20 -12.61
C LEU A 534 -15.72 15.85 -13.67
N LEU A 535 -15.45 17.14 -13.56
CA LEU A 535 -14.49 17.83 -14.42
C LEU A 535 -13.11 17.15 -14.33
N GLU A 536 -12.57 16.99 -13.14
CA GLU A 536 -11.26 16.37 -12.91
C GLU A 536 -11.17 14.97 -13.55
N MET A 537 -12.24 14.17 -13.43
CA MET A 537 -12.33 12.82 -14.02
C MET A 537 -12.55 12.83 -15.54
N MET A 538 -13.15 13.89 -16.09
CA MET A 538 -13.44 13.99 -17.53
C MET A 538 -12.27 14.51 -18.37
N LEU A 539 -11.27 15.16 -17.76
CA LEU A 539 -10.13 15.74 -18.48
C LEU A 539 -9.34 14.71 -19.31
N THR A 540 -9.41 13.45 -18.95
CA THR A 540 -8.74 12.33 -19.64
C THR A 540 -9.68 11.53 -20.53
N ARG A 541 -10.97 11.88 -20.65
CA ARG A 541 -11.96 11.07 -21.36
C ARG A 541 -12.15 11.43 -22.84
N GLY A 542 -11.48 12.45 -23.33
CA GLY A 542 -11.48 12.84 -24.73
C GLY A 542 -11.09 14.29 -24.96
N THR A 543 -10.48 14.55 -26.10
CA THR A 543 -10.25 15.87 -26.65
C THR A 543 -10.96 16.01 -28.02
N LYS A 544 -10.74 17.09 -28.74
CA LYS A 544 -11.24 17.22 -30.12
C LYS A 544 -10.64 16.17 -31.05
N ASP A 545 -9.39 15.76 -30.77
CA ASP A 545 -8.56 14.99 -31.68
C ASP A 545 -8.29 13.59 -31.18
N LEU A 546 -8.55 13.30 -29.89
CA LEU A 546 -8.23 12.04 -29.26
C LEU A 546 -9.45 11.49 -28.49
N THR A 547 -9.70 10.21 -28.67
CA THR A 547 -10.63 9.41 -27.89
C THR A 547 -10.02 9.04 -26.53
N TYR A 548 -10.82 8.50 -25.62
CA TYR A 548 -10.36 7.98 -24.33
C TYR A 548 -9.33 6.84 -24.51
N GLU A 549 -9.56 5.97 -25.48
CA GLU A 549 -8.64 4.88 -25.82
C GLU A 549 -7.28 5.40 -26.31
N GLU A 550 -7.28 6.34 -27.24
CA GLU A 550 -6.04 6.95 -27.75
C GLU A 550 -5.29 7.75 -26.67
N ILE A 551 -6.02 8.36 -25.73
CA ILE A 551 -5.42 9.03 -24.58
C ILE A 551 -4.73 7.99 -23.67
N SER A 552 -5.37 6.86 -23.39
CA SER A 552 -4.78 5.77 -22.61
C SER A 552 -3.53 5.22 -23.29
N ASP A 553 -3.57 5.00 -24.64
CA ASP A 553 -2.39 4.60 -25.42
C ASP A 553 -1.24 5.61 -25.27
N ARG A 554 -1.59 6.88 -25.25
CA ARG A 554 -0.59 7.94 -25.14
C ARG A 554 0.02 8.03 -23.75
N PHE A 555 -0.75 7.76 -22.68
CA PHE A 555 -0.22 7.63 -21.31
C PHE A 555 0.83 6.53 -21.27
N THR A 556 0.51 5.35 -21.81
CA THR A 556 1.44 4.24 -21.91
C THR A 556 2.69 4.58 -22.72
N ALA A 557 2.51 5.14 -23.93
CA ALA A 557 3.63 5.47 -24.81
C ALA A 557 4.57 6.54 -24.23
N LEU A 558 4.07 7.40 -23.35
CA LEU A 558 4.83 8.42 -22.64
C LEU A 558 5.26 7.97 -21.23
N LYS A 559 5.02 6.71 -20.87
CA LYS A 559 5.30 6.14 -19.54
C LYS A 559 4.75 7.01 -18.39
N ILE A 560 3.57 7.58 -18.58
CA ILE A 560 2.90 8.37 -17.55
C ILE A 560 2.21 7.42 -16.58
N ASP A 561 2.73 7.33 -15.37
CA ASP A 561 2.13 6.60 -14.24
C ASP A 561 1.56 7.60 -13.23
N GLY A 562 0.27 7.52 -12.97
CA GLY A 562 -0.47 8.47 -12.13
C GLY A 562 -1.61 9.16 -12.88
N ASP A 563 -1.98 10.35 -12.42
CA ASP A 563 -3.01 11.19 -13.05
C ASP A 563 -2.41 12.45 -13.68
N ILE A 564 -3.24 13.25 -14.35
CA ILE A 564 -2.77 14.46 -15.02
C ILE A 564 -2.27 15.57 -14.08
N THR A 565 -2.47 15.45 -12.79
CA THR A 565 -2.02 16.42 -11.78
C THR A 565 -0.87 15.91 -10.94
N SER A 566 -0.69 14.59 -10.86
CA SER A 566 0.38 13.93 -10.13
C SER A 566 0.82 12.66 -10.87
N PHE A 567 2.00 12.68 -11.45
CA PHE A 567 2.49 11.53 -12.23
C PHE A 567 4.00 11.41 -12.22
N THR A 568 4.45 10.21 -12.55
CA THR A 568 5.85 9.92 -12.87
C THR A 568 6.00 9.58 -14.36
N THR A 569 7.17 9.81 -14.90
CA THR A 569 7.62 9.37 -16.21
C THR A 569 9.16 9.28 -16.19
N ASP A 570 9.80 9.12 -17.36
CA ASP A 570 11.26 9.15 -17.45
C ASP A 570 11.78 10.40 -18.20
N ARG A 571 13.11 10.55 -18.17
CA ARG A 571 13.82 11.66 -18.80
C ARG A 571 13.52 11.82 -20.30
N ALA A 572 13.37 10.71 -21.01
CA ALA A 572 13.14 10.72 -22.46
C ALA A 572 11.75 11.24 -22.82
N HIS A 573 10.77 11.09 -21.93
CA HIS A 573 9.37 11.35 -22.19
C HIS A 573 8.83 12.61 -21.50
N ILE A 574 9.50 13.14 -20.47
CA ILE A 574 8.96 14.21 -19.62
C ILE A 574 8.47 15.43 -20.39
N ALA A 575 9.21 15.90 -21.40
CA ALA A 575 8.81 17.07 -22.16
C ALA A 575 7.53 16.82 -22.98
N ASP A 576 7.40 15.65 -23.58
CA ASP A 576 6.22 15.25 -24.35
C ASP A 576 5.04 14.89 -23.43
N ALA A 577 5.30 14.30 -22.27
CA ALA A 577 4.29 14.06 -21.24
C ALA A 577 3.67 15.38 -20.75
N LEU A 578 4.49 16.40 -20.46
CA LEU A 578 3.98 17.72 -20.05
C LEU A 578 3.18 18.40 -21.15
N ARG A 579 3.64 18.32 -22.42
CA ARG A 579 2.86 18.85 -23.56
C ARG A 579 1.54 18.12 -23.70
N PHE A 580 1.56 16.82 -23.57
CA PHE A 580 0.37 15.99 -23.68
C PHE A 580 -0.62 16.28 -22.55
N VAL A 581 -0.19 16.26 -21.30
CA VAL A 581 -1.03 16.57 -20.13
C VAL A 581 -1.59 17.99 -20.20
N GLY A 582 -0.75 18.98 -20.51
CA GLY A 582 -1.21 20.37 -20.73
C GLY A 582 -2.20 20.50 -21.89
N GLY A 583 -2.02 19.71 -22.96
CA GLY A 583 -2.96 19.59 -24.06
C GLY A 583 -4.31 19.01 -23.67
N LEU A 584 -4.31 17.90 -22.90
CA LEU A 584 -5.54 17.31 -22.35
C LEU A 584 -6.30 18.32 -21.49
N MET A 585 -5.60 19.00 -20.59
CA MET A 585 -6.19 20.03 -19.73
C MET A 585 -6.76 21.21 -20.51
N ARG A 586 -6.13 21.61 -21.62
CA ARG A 586 -6.55 22.76 -22.46
C ARG A 586 -7.71 22.42 -23.38
N ASP A 587 -7.69 21.25 -24.00
CA ASP A 587 -8.51 20.89 -25.15
C ASP A 587 -9.57 19.79 -24.84
N ALA A 588 -9.89 19.55 -23.55
CA ALA A 588 -10.89 18.57 -23.13
C ALA A 588 -12.24 18.81 -23.80
N SER A 589 -12.86 17.79 -24.36
CA SER A 589 -14.08 17.85 -25.16
C SER A 589 -15.36 17.40 -24.44
N PHE A 590 -15.23 16.64 -23.36
CA PHE A 590 -16.35 16.10 -22.57
C PHE A 590 -17.31 15.24 -23.39
N PRO A 591 -16.88 14.14 -24.03
CA PRO A 591 -17.76 13.32 -24.85
C PRO A 591 -18.94 12.76 -24.02
N LYS A 592 -20.15 12.88 -24.57
CA LYS A 592 -21.39 12.54 -23.87
C LYS A 592 -21.49 11.07 -23.47
N ASP A 593 -21.01 10.17 -24.31
CA ASP A 593 -20.98 8.75 -24.05
C ASP A 593 -20.00 8.41 -22.91
N GLU A 594 -18.82 8.99 -22.90
CA GLU A 594 -17.85 8.85 -21.81
C GLU A 594 -18.35 9.48 -20.50
N PHE A 595 -19.01 10.65 -20.58
CA PHE A 595 -19.64 11.24 -19.41
C PHE A 595 -20.75 10.32 -18.86
N THR A 596 -21.57 9.73 -19.73
CA THR A 596 -22.63 8.79 -19.31
C THR A 596 -22.06 7.57 -18.61
N LYS A 597 -20.96 6.99 -19.11
CA LYS A 597 -20.24 5.89 -18.46
C LYS A 597 -19.71 6.32 -17.10
N LEU A 598 -19.01 7.46 -17.05
CA LEU A 598 -18.42 8.00 -15.83
C LEU A 598 -19.49 8.30 -14.76
N ALA A 599 -20.56 8.99 -15.13
CA ALA A 599 -21.65 9.31 -14.20
C ALA A 599 -22.26 8.03 -13.58
N ARG A 600 -22.43 7.00 -14.39
CA ARG A 600 -22.89 5.69 -13.95
C ARG A 600 -21.88 5.00 -13.01
N GLN A 601 -20.58 5.04 -13.32
CA GLN A 601 -19.52 4.51 -12.46
C GLN A 601 -19.48 5.23 -11.11
N VAL A 602 -19.55 6.56 -11.11
CA VAL A 602 -19.59 7.38 -9.90
C VAL A 602 -20.85 7.09 -9.08
N ALA A 603 -22.00 6.98 -9.70
CA ALA A 603 -23.25 6.62 -9.02
C ALA A 603 -23.13 5.25 -8.34
N THR A 604 -22.72 4.22 -9.08
CA THR A 604 -22.62 2.85 -8.57
C THR A 604 -21.56 2.74 -7.47
N SER A 605 -20.40 3.39 -7.64
CA SER A 605 -19.35 3.38 -6.62
C SER A 605 -19.77 4.06 -5.31
N ASN A 606 -20.56 5.16 -5.39
CA ASN A 606 -21.08 5.80 -4.18
C ASN A 606 -22.26 5.03 -3.59
N GLN A 607 -23.15 4.46 -4.43
CA GLN A 607 -24.25 3.59 -3.97
C GLN A 607 -23.69 2.39 -3.17
N ALA A 608 -22.64 1.76 -3.65
CA ALA A 608 -22.00 0.61 -2.97
C ALA A 608 -21.37 0.95 -1.60
N LYS A 609 -21.24 2.23 -1.29
CA LYS A 609 -20.67 2.71 -0.01
C LYS A 609 -21.74 3.10 1.01
N LEU A 610 -23.01 3.13 0.64
CA LEU A 610 -24.09 3.63 1.50
C LEU A 610 -24.45 2.71 2.67
N ASP A 611 -23.89 1.52 2.73
CA ASP A 611 -23.99 0.60 3.86
C ASP A 611 -22.64 0.34 4.56
N ASN A 612 -21.58 1.02 4.13
CA ASN A 612 -20.24 0.84 4.68
C ASN A 612 -20.06 1.69 5.97
N PRO A 613 -19.74 1.08 7.12
CA PRO A 613 -19.61 1.80 8.39
C PRO A 613 -18.65 2.99 8.34
N THR A 614 -17.50 2.82 7.69
CA THR A 614 -16.49 3.89 7.55
C THR A 614 -17.01 5.06 6.75
N THR A 615 -17.64 4.80 5.60
CA THR A 615 -18.18 5.85 4.74
C THR A 615 -19.30 6.62 5.44
N LEU A 616 -20.23 5.91 6.07
CA LEU A 616 -21.35 6.52 6.78
C LEU A 616 -20.87 7.38 7.95
N ALA A 617 -19.86 6.94 8.70
CA ALA A 617 -19.26 7.72 9.77
C ALA A 617 -18.58 8.99 9.25
N ILE A 618 -17.79 8.91 8.19
CA ILE A 618 -17.12 10.05 7.55
C ILE A 618 -18.16 11.04 7.01
N ASP A 619 -19.21 10.56 6.37
CA ASP A 619 -20.26 11.40 5.80
C ASP A 619 -21.09 12.09 6.90
N ALA A 620 -21.40 11.41 7.99
CA ALA A 620 -22.07 11.97 9.15
C ALA A 620 -21.19 13.03 9.84
N MET A 621 -19.90 12.74 10.02
CA MET A 621 -18.93 13.68 10.56
C MET A 621 -18.79 14.91 9.65
N SER A 622 -18.71 14.71 8.33
CA SER A 622 -18.62 15.80 7.36
C SER A 622 -19.85 16.69 7.39
N ARG A 623 -21.05 16.12 7.48
CA ARG A 623 -22.31 16.88 7.62
C ARG A 623 -22.36 17.68 8.91
N HIS A 624 -21.94 17.09 10.04
CA HIS A 624 -21.95 17.75 11.34
C HIS A 624 -21.05 18.98 11.37
N PHE A 625 -19.89 18.91 10.67
CA PHE A 625 -18.92 20.00 10.61
C PHE A 625 -19.14 20.95 9.40
N ARG A 626 -20.27 20.91 8.72
CA ARG A 626 -20.66 21.91 7.72
C ARG A 626 -21.06 23.20 8.41
N THR A 627 -20.18 24.19 8.38
CA THR A 627 -20.37 25.49 9.01
C THR A 627 -20.64 26.60 8.01
N TYR A 628 -20.63 26.28 6.74
CA TYR A 628 -20.91 27.19 5.63
C TYR A 628 -22.29 26.92 5.04
N PRO A 629 -22.91 27.94 4.35
CA PRO A 629 -24.19 27.76 3.69
C PRO A 629 -24.21 26.59 2.72
N GLU A 630 -25.37 26.10 2.38
CA GLU A 630 -25.54 25.09 1.36
C GLU A 630 -24.96 25.57 0.01
N GLY A 631 -24.33 24.67 -0.72
CA GLY A 631 -23.63 24.95 -1.98
C GLY A 631 -22.28 25.63 -1.83
N ASP A 632 -21.83 25.99 -0.64
CA ASP A 632 -20.49 26.56 -0.44
C ASP A 632 -19.41 25.53 -0.82
N ALA A 633 -18.39 25.98 -1.57
CA ALA A 633 -17.32 25.11 -2.08
C ALA A 633 -16.51 24.41 -0.97
N ARG A 634 -16.53 24.92 0.25
CA ARG A 634 -15.87 24.33 1.43
C ARG A 634 -16.63 23.16 2.04
N ASN A 635 -17.91 22.99 1.69
CA ASN A 635 -18.71 21.86 2.15
C ASN A 635 -18.51 20.65 1.25
N ARG A 636 -18.01 19.54 1.80
CA ARG A 636 -17.89 18.29 1.06
C ARG A 636 -19.27 17.65 0.83
N LEU A 637 -19.51 17.12 -0.37
CA LEU A 637 -20.66 16.26 -0.63
C LEU A 637 -20.49 14.90 0.03
N THR A 638 -21.58 14.36 0.55
CA THR A 638 -21.63 12.98 1.03
C THR A 638 -21.92 12.01 -0.12
N SER A 639 -21.67 10.71 0.09
CA SER A 639 -21.95 9.69 -0.92
C SER A 639 -23.40 9.69 -1.34
N GLN A 640 -24.36 9.87 -0.41
CA GLN A 640 -25.78 9.99 -0.72
C GLN A 640 -26.09 11.23 -1.58
N GLU A 641 -25.54 12.38 -1.25
CA GLU A 641 -25.74 13.61 -2.04
C GLU A 641 -25.17 13.51 -3.46
N ILE A 642 -24.09 12.76 -3.64
CA ILE A 642 -23.54 12.44 -4.97
C ILE A 642 -24.54 11.56 -5.73
N VAL A 643 -25.01 10.48 -5.13
CA VAL A 643 -26.01 9.57 -5.73
C VAL A 643 -27.28 10.32 -6.12
N ASP A 644 -27.79 11.18 -5.25
CA ASP A 644 -29.02 11.94 -5.49
C ASP A 644 -28.89 12.94 -6.65
N ARG A 645 -27.69 13.52 -6.85
CA ARG A 645 -27.46 14.60 -7.81
C ARG A 645 -26.92 14.10 -9.16
N ILE A 646 -26.17 13.01 -9.19
CA ILE A 646 -25.44 12.56 -10.39
C ILE A 646 -26.38 12.19 -11.54
N GLY A 647 -27.56 11.65 -11.23
CA GLY A 647 -28.54 11.23 -12.23
C GLY A 647 -29.14 12.39 -13.06
N SER A 648 -29.07 13.62 -12.55
CA SER A 648 -29.52 14.83 -13.24
C SER A 648 -28.38 15.67 -13.85
N MET A 649 -27.14 15.27 -13.62
CA MET A 649 -25.97 15.97 -14.16
C MET A 649 -25.77 15.65 -15.65
N THR A 650 -25.36 16.62 -16.42
CA THR A 650 -25.07 16.46 -17.84
C THR A 650 -23.63 16.87 -18.20
N ASP A 651 -23.14 16.32 -19.30
CA ASP A 651 -21.84 16.68 -19.87
C ASP A 651 -21.73 18.18 -20.19
N GLU A 652 -22.83 18.78 -20.70
CA GLU A 652 -22.88 20.23 -21.00
C GLU A 652 -22.72 21.06 -19.71
N GLN A 653 -23.25 20.62 -18.56
CA GLN A 653 -23.09 21.34 -17.29
C GLN A 653 -21.64 21.30 -16.81
N VAL A 654 -20.98 20.14 -16.91
CA VAL A 654 -19.58 19.99 -16.53
C VAL A 654 -18.67 20.74 -17.49
N LYS A 655 -18.97 20.68 -18.80
CA LYS A 655 -18.25 21.47 -19.80
C LYS A 655 -18.42 22.98 -19.62
N ALA A 656 -19.63 23.43 -19.33
CA ALA A 656 -19.86 24.88 -19.07
C ALA A 656 -19.09 25.33 -17.81
N PHE A 657 -18.99 24.48 -16.78
CA PHE A 657 -18.17 24.77 -15.61
C PHE A 657 -16.68 24.82 -15.98
N TYR A 658 -16.19 23.84 -16.76
CA TYR A 658 -14.81 23.87 -17.28
C TYR A 658 -14.52 25.15 -18.06
N ASP A 659 -15.38 25.51 -19.01
CA ASP A 659 -15.20 26.72 -19.82
C ASP A 659 -15.18 28.01 -18.99
N SER A 660 -15.92 28.02 -17.86
CA SER A 660 -16.04 29.22 -17.01
C SER A 660 -14.86 29.44 -16.06
N VAL A 661 -14.30 28.36 -15.50
CA VAL A 661 -13.32 28.49 -14.40
C VAL A 661 -11.96 27.83 -14.66
N PHE A 662 -11.88 26.92 -15.63
CA PHE A 662 -10.68 26.09 -15.79
C PHE A 662 -9.56 26.83 -16.49
N GLN A 663 -8.39 26.82 -15.89
CA GLN A 663 -7.19 27.46 -16.43
C GLN A 663 -5.93 26.70 -16.00
N THR A 664 -4.94 26.68 -16.88
CA THR A 664 -3.61 26.11 -16.59
C THR A 664 -2.54 27.21 -16.49
N ALA A 665 -2.79 28.37 -17.04
CA ALA A 665 -1.85 29.51 -17.08
C ALA A 665 -1.54 30.12 -15.68
N THR A 666 -2.19 29.63 -14.63
CA THR A 666 -1.98 30.03 -13.23
C THR A 666 -1.56 28.86 -12.34
N ALA A 667 -1.21 27.72 -12.91
CA ALA A 667 -0.83 26.54 -12.17
C ALA A 667 0.48 26.75 -11.38
N ASP A 668 0.58 26.07 -10.23
CA ASP A 668 1.85 25.83 -9.53
C ASP A 668 2.32 24.44 -9.92
N ILE A 669 3.53 24.30 -10.45
CA ILE A 669 4.05 23.02 -10.99
C ILE A 669 5.41 22.74 -10.37
N ALA A 670 5.59 21.53 -9.87
CA ALA A 670 6.88 21.03 -9.41
C ALA A 670 7.33 19.83 -10.25
N VAL A 671 8.59 19.82 -10.65
CA VAL A 671 9.22 18.72 -11.39
C VAL A 671 10.48 18.32 -10.64
N VAL A 672 10.58 17.06 -10.27
CA VAL A 672 11.69 16.49 -9.49
C VAL A 672 12.19 15.22 -10.19
N GLY A 673 13.49 15.10 -10.41
CA GLY A 673 14.09 13.89 -10.99
C GLY A 673 15.09 14.17 -12.10
N ASP A 674 15.29 13.20 -13.00
CA ASP A 674 16.31 13.28 -14.05
C ASP A 674 15.75 13.92 -15.32
N PHE A 675 15.93 15.21 -15.47
CA PHE A 675 15.41 15.96 -16.64
C PHE A 675 16.29 17.16 -17.01
N ASP A 676 16.09 17.69 -18.23
CA ASP A 676 16.65 18.99 -18.64
C ASP A 676 15.68 20.13 -18.30
N PRO A 677 16.03 21.06 -17.40
CA PRO A 677 15.16 22.17 -17.05
C PRO A 677 14.74 23.06 -18.21
N LYS A 678 15.53 23.14 -19.29
CA LYS A 678 15.18 23.93 -20.46
C LYS A 678 14.05 23.31 -21.27
N GLU A 679 14.11 21.99 -21.47
CA GLU A 679 13.09 21.23 -22.18
C GLU A 679 11.76 21.25 -21.42
N VAL A 680 11.82 21.02 -20.09
CA VAL A 680 10.64 21.08 -19.22
C VAL A 680 10.01 22.49 -19.23
N LYS A 681 10.80 23.55 -19.11
CA LYS A 681 10.29 24.93 -19.21
C LYS A 681 9.62 25.21 -20.55
N ALA A 682 10.22 24.77 -21.64
CA ALA A 682 9.65 24.93 -22.96
C ALA A 682 8.32 24.16 -23.09
N ALA A 683 8.29 22.90 -22.67
CA ALA A 683 7.09 22.08 -22.72
C ALA A 683 5.92 22.66 -21.91
N ILE A 684 6.19 23.18 -20.72
CA ILE A 684 5.17 23.85 -19.89
C ILE A 684 4.69 25.15 -20.56
N ALA A 685 5.60 25.97 -21.04
CA ALA A 685 5.24 27.22 -21.71
C ALA A 685 4.38 27.01 -22.96
N ASP A 686 4.63 25.94 -23.70
CA ASP A 686 3.89 25.61 -24.94
C ASP A 686 2.48 25.07 -24.64
N SER A 687 2.25 24.42 -23.53
CA SER A 687 1.04 23.61 -23.29
C SER A 687 0.13 24.14 -22.17
N PHE A 688 0.67 24.75 -21.11
CA PHE A 688 -0.12 25.28 -20.00
C PHE A 688 -0.59 26.73 -20.26
N THR A 689 -1.34 26.90 -21.31
CA THR A 689 -1.71 28.23 -21.87
C THR A 689 -3.17 28.59 -21.68
N LYS A 690 -4.03 27.67 -21.23
CA LYS A 690 -5.46 27.92 -21.05
C LYS A 690 -5.71 28.97 -19.98
N LYS A 691 -6.47 30.00 -20.34
CA LYS A 691 -6.91 31.07 -19.45
C LYS A 691 -8.42 30.99 -19.24
N SER A 692 -8.88 31.44 -18.10
CA SER A 692 -10.29 31.64 -17.79
C SER A 692 -10.59 33.14 -17.64
N GLU A 693 -11.81 33.55 -17.97
CA GLU A 693 -12.29 34.89 -17.64
C GLU A 693 -12.57 35.07 -16.14
N THR A 694 -12.80 33.97 -15.44
CA THR A 694 -12.99 33.96 -13.97
C THR A 694 -11.62 34.01 -13.28
N PRO A 695 -11.30 35.12 -12.60
CA PRO A 695 -10.03 35.18 -11.89
C PRO A 695 -10.01 34.19 -10.73
N PHE A 696 -8.87 33.54 -10.54
CA PHE A 696 -8.66 32.73 -9.36
C PHE A 696 -8.58 33.59 -8.10
N VAL A 697 -9.41 33.28 -7.13
CA VAL A 697 -9.32 33.79 -5.75
C VAL A 697 -9.43 32.59 -4.80
N ARG A 698 -8.44 32.42 -3.94
CA ARG A 698 -8.43 31.31 -2.99
C ARG A 698 -9.63 31.42 -2.06
N VAL A 699 -10.26 30.25 -1.82
CA VAL A 699 -11.38 30.12 -0.89
C VAL A 699 -10.89 29.47 0.39
N ASP A 700 -10.55 30.29 1.38
CA ASP A 700 -9.98 29.81 2.64
C ASP A 700 -11.06 29.37 3.65
N SER A 701 -10.68 28.45 4.53
CA SER A 701 -11.58 27.93 5.58
C SER A 701 -11.33 28.61 6.92
N GLU A 702 -12.35 29.28 7.42
CA GLU A 702 -12.35 29.89 8.73
C GLU A 702 -12.88 28.93 9.81
N TYR A 703 -12.27 28.96 10.97
CA TYR A 703 -12.80 28.23 12.12
C TYR A 703 -14.15 28.82 12.54
N ARG A 704 -15.12 27.94 12.71
CA ARG A 704 -16.42 28.23 13.26
C ARG A 704 -16.76 27.16 14.28
N PRO A 705 -17.16 27.52 15.52
CA PRO A 705 -17.42 26.49 16.53
C PRO A 705 -18.62 25.63 16.15
N VAL A 706 -18.49 24.35 16.41
CA VAL A 706 -19.54 23.34 16.25
C VAL A 706 -19.76 22.69 17.61
N ALA A 707 -21.01 22.58 18.03
CA ALA A 707 -21.34 21.92 19.28
C ALA A 707 -20.98 20.43 19.20
N PRO A 708 -20.31 19.84 20.18
CA PRO A 708 -19.96 18.46 20.22
C PRO A 708 -21.19 17.55 20.20
N LYS A 709 -21.09 16.40 19.59
CA LYS A 709 -22.21 15.46 19.46
C LYS A 709 -21.71 14.02 19.48
N ARG A 710 -22.50 13.11 20.02
CA ARG A 710 -22.37 11.68 19.82
C ARG A 710 -23.37 11.23 18.77
N ILE A 711 -22.90 10.66 17.67
CA ILE A 711 -23.71 10.20 16.54
C ILE A 711 -23.55 8.69 16.43
N VAL A 712 -24.67 7.98 16.43
CA VAL A 712 -24.71 6.53 16.28
C VAL A 712 -25.39 6.19 14.96
N ILE A 713 -24.77 5.29 14.21
CA ILE A 713 -25.25 4.82 12.91
C ILE A 713 -25.31 3.29 12.97
N ASP A 714 -26.50 2.75 12.74
CA ASP A 714 -26.68 1.31 12.64
C ASP A 714 -26.29 0.83 11.24
N THR A 715 -25.45 -0.19 11.19
CA THR A 715 -25.02 -0.84 9.94
C THR A 715 -25.25 -2.36 10.04
N PRO A 716 -26.48 -2.82 9.83
CA PRO A 716 -26.87 -4.20 10.06
C PRO A 716 -26.03 -5.19 9.27
N GLN A 717 -25.67 -6.30 9.90
CA GLN A 717 -24.93 -7.44 9.31
C GLN A 717 -23.50 -7.09 8.83
N LYS A 718 -22.94 -5.96 9.23
CA LYS A 718 -21.50 -5.66 8.98
C LYS A 718 -20.65 -6.26 10.09
N GLU A 719 -19.58 -6.93 9.70
CA GLU A 719 -18.68 -7.63 10.62
C GLU A 719 -17.75 -6.68 11.38
N ASN A 720 -17.43 -5.54 10.79
CA ASN A 720 -16.66 -4.48 11.45
C ASN A 720 -17.49 -3.23 11.72
N ALA A 721 -16.96 -2.42 12.61
CA ALA A 721 -17.50 -1.14 13.01
C ALA A 721 -16.42 -0.05 12.95
N PHE A 722 -16.84 1.19 12.88
CA PHE A 722 -15.95 2.34 12.77
C PHE A 722 -16.26 3.38 13.84
N LEU A 723 -15.21 3.77 14.57
CA LEU A 723 -15.21 4.85 15.54
C LEU A 723 -14.43 6.04 15.00
N MET A 724 -15.01 7.21 15.03
CA MET A 724 -14.34 8.46 14.66
C MET A 724 -14.61 9.54 15.69
N ALA A 725 -13.54 10.17 16.17
CA ALA A 725 -13.61 11.37 17.01
C ALA A 725 -13.02 12.53 16.21
N ARG A 726 -13.67 13.69 16.27
CA ARG A 726 -13.17 14.92 15.64
C ARG A 726 -13.45 16.13 16.49
N ARG A 727 -12.48 17.04 16.45
CA ARG A 727 -12.59 18.39 17.01
C ARG A 727 -11.96 19.37 16.02
N ASP A 728 -12.66 20.47 15.74
CA ASP A 728 -12.08 21.59 15.00
C ASP A 728 -11.74 22.73 16.00
N PHE A 729 -10.70 23.49 15.67
CA PHE A 729 -10.26 24.62 16.49
C PHE A 729 -9.53 25.67 15.65
N ALA A 730 -9.33 26.86 16.19
CA ALA A 730 -8.61 27.93 15.51
C ALA A 730 -7.11 27.71 15.62
N ALA A 731 -6.48 27.33 14.52
CA ALA A 731 -5.04 27.27 14.30
C ALA A 731 -4.72 27.09 12.81
N ASN A 732 -3.47 27.32 12.44
CA ASN A 732 -2.91 27.01 11.12
C ASN A 732 -1.39 26.72 11.25
N MET A 733 -0.70 26.57 10.14
CA MET A 733 0.74 26.28 10.13
C MET A 733 1.62 27.44 10.65
N ASP A 734 1.10 28.67 10.65
CA ASP A 734 1.80 29.84 11.18
C ASP A 734 1.48 30.10 12.68
N ASP A 735 0.65 29.22 13.31
CA ASP A 735 0.36 29.31 14.74
C ASP A 735 1.65 29.04 15.56
N PRO A 736 1.97 29.87 16.58
CA PRO A 736 3.14 29.65 17.41
C PRO A 736 3.23 28.27 18.06
N ASP A 737 2.08 27.60 18.29
CA ASP A 737 2.01 26.25 18.82
C ASP A 737 2.01 25.15 17.73
N ALA A 738 2.08 25.46 16.44
CA ALA A 738 1.94 24.48 15.36
C ALA A 738 2.92 23.29 15.51
N ALA A 739 4.20 23.55 15.76
CA ALA A 739 5.20 22.50 15.99
C ALA A 739 4.86 21.63 17.20
N ALA A 740 4.41 22.24 18.30
CA ALA A 740 4.05 21.53 19.52
C ALA A 740 2.75 20.71 19.35
N LEU A 741 1.78 21.21 18.58
CA LEU A 741 0.57 20.47 18.20
C LEU A 741 0.87 19.23 17.37
N ILE A 742 1.80 19.34 16.42
CA ILE A 742 2.24 18.22 15.58
C ILE A 742 2.95 17.15 16.44
N VAL A 743 3.82 17.56 17.38
CA VAL A 743 4.49 16.63 18.31
C VAL A 743 3.49 16.00 19.28
N ALA A 744 2.50 16.77 19.76
CA ALA A 744 1.44 16.25 20.61
C ALA A 744 0.62 15.15 19.90
N ASP A 745 0.20 15.42 18.66
CA ASP A 745 -0.51 14.41 17.84
C ASP A 745 0.34 13.17 17.60
N TRP A 746 1.64 13.34 17.30
CA TRP A 746 2.58 12.22 17.10
C TRP A 746 2.63 11.28 18.32
N ILE A 747 2.63 11.84 19.53
CA ILE A 747 2.63 11.07 20.78
C ILE A 747 1.28 10.39 21.04
N ILE A 748 0.17 11.09 20.74
CA ILE A 748 -1.16 10.59 21.10
C ILE A 748 -1.63 9.49 20.15
N GLY A 749 -1.56 9.71 18.85
CA GLY A 749 -2.10 8.77 17.89
C GLY A 749 -1.43 8.78 16.51
N GLY A 750 -0.51 9.72 16.27
CA GLY A 750 0.28 9.79 15.03
C GLY A 750 1.43 8.76 14.99
N GLY A 751 2.50 9.12 14.29
CA GLY A 751 3.70 8.29 14.22
C GLY A 751 3.53 7.07 13.32
N SER A 752 4.14 5.96 13.72
CA SER A 752 4.13 4.71 12.93
C SER A 752 2.80 3.94 12.95
N GLY A 753 1.81 4.40 13.74
CA GLY A 753 0.54 3.70 13.95
C GLY A 753 0.61 2.47 14.85
N LEU A 754 1.81 2.04 15.26
CA LEU A 754 2.02 0.85 16.09
C LEU A 754 2.53 1.14 17.50
N SER A 755 3.01 2.36 17.77
CA SER A 755 3.52 2.76 19.06
C SER A 755 3.21 4.24 19.29
N ASN A 756 2.05 4.49 19.82
CA ASN A 756 1.56 5.77 20.34
C ASN A 756 0.53 5.46 21.42
N ARG A 757 0.06 6.46 22.15
CA ARG A 757 -0.83 6.22 23.29
C ARG A 757 -2.14 5.55 22.92
N LEU A 758 -2.75 5.92 21.79
CA LEU A 758 -3.99 5.29 21.32
C LEU A 758 -3.75 3.85 20.86
N ALA A 759 -2.66 3.60 20.12
CA ALA A 759 -2.31 2.24 19.70
C ALA A 759 -1.94 1.36 20.90
N ASP A 760 -1.13 1.89 21.84
CA ASP A 760 -0.78 1.16 23.07
C ASP A 760 -2.03 0.81 23.91
N ARG A 761 -3.07 1.66 23.92
CA ARG A 761 -4.31 1.40 24.63
C ARG A 761 -5.26 0.48 23.90
N LEU A 762 -5.70 0.85 22.69
CA LEU A 762 -6.78 0.16 21.98
C LEU A 762 -6.30 -1.08 21.24
N ARG A 763 -5.05 -1.11 20.78
CA ARG A 763 -4.48 -2.24 20.00
C ARG A 763 -3.63 -3.13 20.88
N GLN A 764 -2.60 -2.59 21.54
CA GLN A 764 -1.59 -3.41 22.23
C GLN A 764 -2.12 -3.99 23.54
N LYS A 765 -2.83 -3.21 24.34
CA LYS A 765 -3.30 -3.60 25.66
C LYS A 765 -4.64 -4.33 25.61
N ASP A 766 -5.63 -3.74 24.95
CA ASP A 766 -7.01 -4.21 25.03
C ASP A 766 -7.46 -4.97 23.79
N GLY A 767 -6.64 -4.99 22.70
CA GLY A 767 -6.87 -5.78 21.48
C GLY A 767 -8.17 -5.46 20.74
N LEU A 768 -8.67 -4.22 20.88
CA LEU A 768 -9.99 -3.83 20.36
C LEU A 768 -9.97 -3.44 18.89
N SER A 769 -8.83 -3.00 18.37
CA SER A 769 -8.73 -2.38 17.05
C SER A 769 -7.54 -2.88 16.27
N TYR A 770 -7.74 -3.21 15.01
CA TYR A 770 -6.66 -3.47 14.05
C TYR A 770 -5.93 -2.16 13.67
N SER A 771 -6.69 -1.09 13.42
CA SER A 771 -6.14 0.20 13.02
C SER A 771 -6.69 1.30 13.91
N VAL A 772 -5.79 1.98 14.60
CA VAL A 772 -6.10 3.15 15.43
C VAL A 772 -5.02 4.20 15.21
N TYR A 773 -5.43 5.41 14.85
CA TYR A 773 -4.50 6.53 14.71
C TYR A 773 -5.21 7.87 14.90
N SER A 774 -4.42 8.92 15.09
CA SER A 774 -4.89 10.29 14.99
C SER A 774 -4.10 11.08 13.96
N THR A 775 -4.68 12.19 13.53
CA THR A 775 -4.02 13.14 12.63
C THR A 775 -4.49 14.55 12.91
N ILE A 776 -3.55 15.47 12.97
CA ILE A 776 -3.83 16.90 13.01
C ILE A 776 -3.71 17.49 11.60
N VAL A 777 -4.72 18.21 11.18
CA VAL A 777 -4.73 18.92 9.91
C VAL A 777 -4.59 20.42 10.19
N LEU A 778 -3.38 20.92 10.08
CA LEU A 778 -3.08 22.36 10.11
C LEU A 778 -2.95 22.83 8.67
N LYS A 779 -3.81 23.77 8.26
CA LYS A 779 -3.76 24.35 6.92
C LYS A 779 -2.79 25.53 6.91
N THR A 780 -2.17 25.77 5.76
CA THR A 780 -1.38 26.97 5.53
C THR A 780 -2.26 28.22 5.43
N PHE A 781 -3.44 28.07 4.84
CA PHE A 781 -4.36 29.19 4.58
C PHE A 781 -5.65 29.01 5.39
N GLY A 782 -6.21 30.14 5.82
CA GLY A 782 -7.32 30.17 6.77
C GLY A 782 -6.84 29.88 8.21
N ASN A 783 -7.79 29.63 9.09
CA ASN A 783 -7.48 29.38 10.49
C ASN A 783 -8.27 28.20 11.09
N ARG A 784 -8.76 27.30 10.23
CA ARG A 784 -9.48 26.10 10.67
C ARG A 784 -8.56 24.90 10.69
N ALA A 785 -8.18 24.48 11.88
CA ALA A 785 -7.52 23.20 12.13
C ALA A 785 -8.55 22.13 12.52
N SER A 786 -8.24 20.88 12.21
CA SER A 786 -9.01 19.72 12.65
C SER A 786 -8.09 18.68 13.27
N TRP A 787 -8.50 18.12 14.41
CA TRP A 787 -7.88 16.92 14.95
C TRP A 787 -8.87 15.77 14.89
N ILE A 788 -8.43 14.68 14.29
CA ILE A 788 -9.25 13.50 13.98
C ILE A 788 -8.55 12.28 14.57
N ALA A 789 -9.29 11.50 15.35
CA ALA A 789 -8.84 10.17 15.78
C ALA A 789 -9.86 9.12 15.31
N LEU A 790 -9.38 7.95 14.93
CA LEU A 790 -10.26 6.89 14.47
C LEU A 790 -9.77 5.51 14.90
N ALA A 791 -10.70 4.55 14.93
CA ALA A 791 -10.43 3.14 15.17
C ALA A 791 -11.40 2.26 14.37
N ILE A 792 -10.88 1.16 13.83
CA ILE A 792 -11.68 0.11 13.21
C ILE A 792 -11.75 -1.05 14.21
N THR A 793 -12.96 -1.54 14.52
CA THR A 793 -13.17 -2.54 15.57
C THR A 793 -14.34 -3.46 15.21
N ALA A 794 -14.55 -4.53 15.97
CA ALA A 794 -15.78 -5.32 15.87
C ALA A 794 -16.97 -4.57 16.53
N PRO A 795 -18.22 -4.75 16.08
CA PRO A 795 -19.40 -4.04 16.61
C PRO A 795 -19.54 -4.14 18.13
N GLN A 796 -19.31 -5.33 18.70
CA GLN A 796 -19.38 -5.56 20.15
C GLN A 796 -18.27 -4.88 20.95
N ASN A 797 -17.20 -4.44 20.31
CA ASN A 797 -16.09 -3.73 20.96
C ASN A 797 -16.22 -2.20 20.84
N LEU A 798 -17.16 -1.71 20.04
CA LEU A 798 -17.25 -0.30 19.66
C LEU A 798 -17.47 0.63 20.87
N ALA A 799 -18.33 0.24 21.82
CA ALA A 799 -18.55 0.99 23.06
C ALA A 799 -17.28 1.03 23.94
N HIS A 800 -16.55 -0.07 24.00
CA HIS A 800 -15.31 -0.17 24.76
C HIS A 800 -14.22 0.69 24.10
N ALA A 801 -14.07 0.62 22.79
CA ALA A 801 -13.11 1.44 22.05
C ALA A 801 -13.40 2.95 22.21
N GLU A 802 -14.69 3.36 22.22
CA GLU A 802 -15.05 4.73 22.54
C GLU A 802 -14.64 5.13 23.97
N SER A 803 -14.93 4.28 24.96
CA SER A 803 -14.53 4.50 26.35
C SER A 803 -13.02 4.67 26.50
N ASP A 804 -12.26 3.76 25.93
CA ASP A 804 -10.81 3.78 25.98
C ASP A 804 -10.20 5.02 25.30
N MET A 805 -10.75 5.41 24.15
CA MET A 805 -10.32 6.62 23.47
C MET A 805 -10.61 7.87 24.30
N ARG A 806 -11.79 7.95 24.92
CA ARG A 806 -12.16 9.05 25.84
C ARG A 806 -11.29 9.08 27.08
N GLU A 807 -11.03 7.92 27.69
CA GLU A 807 -10.17 7.79 28.85
C GLU A 807 -8.74 8.23 28.53
N GLU A 808 -8.21 7.84 27.37
CA GLU A 808 -6.87 8.26 26.96
C GLU A 808 -6.80 9.76 26.71
N PHE A 809 -7.82 10.35 26.07
CA PHE A 809 -7.91 11.81 25.93
C PHE A 809 -7.97 12.51 27.28
N ALA A 810 -8.77 12.01 28.22
CA ALA A 810 -8.87 12.57 29.58
C ALA A 810 -7.53 12.43 30.32
N ARG A 811 -6.85 11.29 30.18
CA ARG A 811 -5.54 11.04 30.79
C ARG A 811 -4.49 12.01 30.24
N VAL A 812 -4.42 12.15 28.92
CA VAL A 812 -3.48 13.10 28.28
C VAL A 812 -3.79 14.55 28.67
N ALA A 813 -5.06 14.92 28.71
CA ALA A 813 -5.47 16.29 29.12
C ALA A 813 -5.11 16.60 30.57
N LYS A 814 -5.22 15.59 31.46
CA LYS A 814 -4.96 15.72 32.89
C LYS A 814 -3.46 15.65 33.21
N ASP A 815 -2.81 14.60 32.76
CA ASP A 815 -1.45 14.22 33.19
C ASP A 815 -0.38 14.79 32.23
N GLY A 816 -0.78 15.17 31.02
CA GLY A 816 0.12 15.62 29.96
C GLY A 816 0.94 14.49 29.37
N VAL A 817 2.03 14.87 28.72
CA VAL A 817 3.04 13.98 28.17
C VAL A 817 4.34 14.12 28.97
N THR A 818 5.17 13.09 28.96
CA THR A 818 6.43 13.05 29.68
C THR A 818 7.56 13.64 28.85
N GLU A 819 8.65 14.08 29.50
CA GLU A 819 9.86 14.54 28.80
C GLU A 819 10.43 13.48 27.87
N LYS A 820 10.41 12.21 28.31
CA LYS A 820 10.86 11.08 27.51
C LYS A 820 10.05 10.91 26.23
N GLU A 821 8.74 10.98 26.31
CA GLU A 821 7.84 10.89 25.14
C GLU A 821 8.10 12.04 24.16
N VAL A 822 8.32 13.25 24.67
CA VAL A 822 8.62 14.42 23.84
C VAL A 822 9.94 14.25 23.11
N GLU A 823 11.03 13.83 23.79
CA GLU A 823 12.31 13.63 23.15
C GLU A 823 12.27 12.49 22.11
N GLU A 824 11.58 11.40 22.42
CA GLU A 824 11.39 10.29 21.46
C GLU A 824 10.55 10.72 20.24
N ALA A 825 9.48 11.47 20.47
CA ALA A 825 8.63 11.99 19.40
C ALA A 825 9.37 13.00 18.51
N LYS A 826 10.11 13.93 19.08
CA LYS A 826 10.95 14.89 18.33
C LYS A 826 11.90 14.14 17.40
N LYS A 827 12.65 13.17 17.95
CA LYS A 827 13.58 12.37 17.17
C LYS A 827 12.86 11.61 16.07
N GLY A 828 11.83 10.84 16.38
CA GLY A 828 11.08 10.03 15.41
C GLY A 828 10.42 10.88 14.32
N LEU A 829 9.81 12.00 14.70
CA LEU A 829 9.17 12.92 13.74
C LEU A 829 10.20 13.58 12.80
N LEU A 830 11.33 14.06 13.31
CA LEU A 830 12.37 14.69 12.48
C LEU A 830 12.99 13.69 11.52
N GLU A 831 13.25 12.45 11.96
CA GLU A 831 13.71 11.37 11.08
C GLU A 831 12.66 11.03 10.02
N SER A 832 11.40 10.86 10.39
CA SER A 832 10.30 10.62 9.45
C SER A 832 10.20 11.73 8.39
N ARG A 833 10.31 12.99 8.80
CA ARG A 833 10.32 14.15 7.90
C ARG A 833 11.55 14.15 6.98
N SER A 834 12.70 13.68 7.48
CA SER A 834 13.91 13.51 6.65
C SER A 834 13.73 12.39 5.64
N VAL A 835 13.19 11.24 6.06
CA VAL A 835 12.88 10.12 5.15
C VAL A 835 11.88 10.56 4.08
N ASN A 836 10.83 11.30 4.44
CA ASN A 836 9.85 11.81 3.48
C ASN A 836 10.51 12.71 2.42
N ARG A 837 11.47 13.55 2.79
CA ARG A 837 12.25 14.38 1.84
C ARG A 837 13.17 13.58 0.92
N SER A 838 13.33 12.29 1.11
CA SER A 838 14.03 11.43 0.14
C SER A 838 13.13 10.96 -1.01
N GLN A 839 11.82 11.08 -0.87
CA GLN A 839 10.85 10.67 -1.88
C GLN A 839 10.54 11.83 -2.84
N ASP A 840 10.67 11.57 -4.15
CA ASP A 840 10.47 12.61 -5.16
C ASP A 840 9.05 13.17 -5.19
N THR A 841 8.07 12.31 -4.97
CA THR A 841 6.66 12.73 -4.84
C THR A 841 6.48 13.69 -3.66
N MET A 842 7.10 13.41 -2.52
CA MET A 842 7.02 14.29 -1.35
C MET A 842 7.78 15.62 -1.57
N LEU A 843 8.88 15.60 -2.32
CA LEU A 843 9.59 16.81 -2.73
C LEU A 843 8.74 17.66 -3.67
N ALA A 844 8.12 17.03 -4.66
CA ALA A 844 7.26 17.71 -5.64
C ALA A 844 5.99 18.30 -4.96
N THR A 845 5.30 17.51 -4.14
CA THR A 845 4.13 17.96 -3.37
C THR A 845 4.49 19.11 -2.40
N GLY A 846 5.64 19.01 -1.74
CA GLY A 846 6.15 20.06 -0.87
C GLY A 846 6.41 21.35 -1.66
N TRP A 847 7.05 21.26 -2.82
CA TRP A 847 7.28 22.43 -3.66
C TRP A 847 5.99 23.10 -4.15
N VAL A 848 5.02 22.32 -4.64
CA VAL A 848 3.72 22.87 -5.07
C VAL A 848 3.02 23.58 -3.90
N SER A 849 3.12 23.05 -2.69
CA SER A 849 2.59 23.69 -1.49
C SER A 849 3.30 25.01 -1.19
N TYR A 850 4.63 25.04 -1.22
CA TYR A 850 5.42 26.27 -0.97
C TYR A 850 5.28 27.30 -2.07
N LEU A 851 5.18 26.88 -3.34
CA LEU A 851 4.90 27.80 -4.44
C LEU A 851 3.58 28.57 -4.23
N ALA A 852 2.55 27.90 -3.72
CA ALA A 852 1.28 28.52 -3.41
C ALA A 852 1.35 29.61 -2.31
N GLU A 853 2.38 29.53 -1.49
CA GLU A 853 2.67 30.46 -0.37
C GLU A 853 3.70 31.55 -0.73
N ASP A 854 4.25 31.52 -1.96
CA ASP A 854 5.45 32.29 -2.33
C ASP A 854 6.65 32.00 -1.39
N ALA A 855 6.76 30.79 -0.91
CA ALA A 855 7.77 30.28 0.03
C ALA A 855 8.65 29.19 -0.60
N ASP A 856 9.56 28.63 0.19
CA ASP A 856 10.43 27.52 -0.16
C ASP A 856 10.65 26.57 1.03
N TRP A 857 11.56 25.62 0.91
CA TRP A 857 11.86 24.65 1.96
C TRP A 857 12.46 25.23 3.25
N THR A 858 12.74 26.53 3.29
CA THR A 858 13.13 27.24 4.52
C THR A 858 12.01 27.12 5.58
N LYS A 859 10.72 27.13 5.16
CA LYS A 859 9.60 26.88 6.09
C LYS A 859 9.70 25.48 6.73
N SER A 860 10.04 24.45 5.94
CA SER A 860 10.26 23.11 6.47
C SER A 860 11.45 23.08 7.46
N LEU A 861 12.55 23.75 7.13
CA LEU A 861 13.71 23.85 7.99
C LEU A 861 13.38 24.57 9.30
N GLU A 862 12.61 25.63 9.24
CA GLU A 862 12.18 26.37 10.44
C GLU A 862 11.24 25.55 11.32
N LEU A 863 10.33 24.78 10.72
CA LEU A 863 9.52 23.83 11.46
C LEU A 863 10.37 22.74 12.12
N ASP A 864 11.35 22.18 11.42
CA ASP A 864 12.27 21.18 12.01
C ASP A 864 13.07 21.76 13.17
N LYS A 865 13.55 23.02 13.05
CA LYS A 865 14.19 23.75 14.15
C LYS A 865 13.23 24.04 15.32
N ALA A 866 11.98 24.39 15.02
CA ALA A 866 10.98 24.61 16.05
C ALA A 866 10.70 23.32 16.82
N ILE A 867 10.47 22.20 16.11
CA ILE A 867 10.30 20.88 16.71
C ILE A 867 11.48 20.51 17.61
N SER A 868 12.71 20.68 17.11
CA SER A 868 13.91 20.32 17.88
C SER A 868 14.10 21.07 19.19
N ARG A 869 13.55 22.30 19.27
CA ARG A 869 13.67 23.18 20.45
C ARG A 869 12.54 23.02 21.45
N LEU A 870 11.47 22.28 21.11
CA LEU A 870 10.33 22.11 22.02
C LEU A 870 10.75 21.50 23.35
N THR A 871 10.19 22.05 24.41
CA THR A 871 10.25 21.49 25.76
C THR A 871 8.98 20.71 26.08
N VAL A 872 9.03 19.90 27.12
CA VAL A 872 7.82 19.19 27.61
C VAL A 872 6.70 20.16 27.98
N ASP A 873 7.03 21.34 28.50
CA ASP A 873 6.05 22.37 28.83
C ASP A 873 5.37 22.95 27.59
N ASP A 874 6.10 23.15 26.51
CA ASP A 874 5.55 23.62 25.24
C ASP A 874 4.56 22.59 24.67
N VAL A 875 4.93 21.31 24.66
CA VAL A 875 4.06 20.24 24.19
C VAL A 875 2.85 20.06 25.10
N ASN A 876 3.01 20.15 26.42
CA ASN A 876 1.89 20.07 27.35
C ASN A 876 0.94 21.27 27.26
N ARG A 877 1.42 22.46 26.91
CA ARG A 877 0.57 23.61 26.57
C ARG A 877 -0.25 23.31 25.30
N ALA A 878 0.39 22.74 24.25
CA ALA A 878 -0.28 22.34 23.02
C ALA A 878 -1.28 21.20 23.25
N VAL A 879 -0.96 20.20 24.08
CA VAL A 879 -1.89 19.15 24.49
C VAL A 879 -3.16 19.75 25.11
N LYS A 880 -3.04 20.70 25.99
CA LYS A 880 -4.21 21.38 26.61
C LYS A 880 -5.03 22.18 25.60
N LYS A 881 -4.41 22.66 24.53
CA LYS A 881 -5.10 23.31 23.40
C LYS A 881 -5.79 22.29 22.52
N LEU A 882 -5.12 21.15 22.24
CA LEU A 882 -5.57 20.10 21.34
C LEU A 882 -6.65 19.21 21.97
N VAL A 883 -6.42 18.73 23.20
CA VAL A 883 -7.29 17.77 23.88
C VAL A 883 -8.20 18.48 24.88
N LYS A 884 -9.37 18.85 24.40
CA LYS A 884 -10.49 19.29 25.23
C LYS A 884 -11.56 18.22 25.16
N THR A 885 -11.65 17.40 26.21
CA THR A 885 -12.44 16.17 26.21
C THR A 885 -13.91 16.37 25.88
N ASP A 886 -14.47 17.49 26.27
CA ASP A 886 -15.87 17.80 26.05
C ASP A 886 -16.18 18.42 24.66
N ASP A 887 -15.15 18.77 23.88
CA ASP A 887 -15.31 19.42 22.57
C ASP A 887 -15.35 18.44 21.42
N PHE A 888 -15.20 17.14 21.66
CA PHE A 888 -15.17 16.14 20.58
C PHE A 888 -16.55 15.68 20.14
N THR A 889 -16.76 15.67 18.82
CA THR A 889 -17.83 14.88 18.21
C THR A 889 -17.34 13.48 18.01
N PHE A 890 -18.13 12.48 18.43
CA PHE A 890 -17.90 11.07 18.19
C PHE A 890 -18.95 10.53 17.22
N VAL A 891 -18.52 9.75 16.24
CA VAL A 891 -19.39 8.98 15.35
C VAL A 891 -19.05 7.51 15.51
N LEU A 892 -20.09 6.73 15.79
CA LEU A 892 -20.04 5.28 15.95
C LEU A 892 -20.91 4.66 14.86
N ALA A 893 -20.32 3.84 13.99
CA ALA A 893 -21.05 3.11 12.96
C ALA A 893 -20.76 1.62 13.08
N GLY A 894 -21.78 0.78 13.23
CA GLY A 894 -21.63 -0.65 13.44
C GLY A 894 -22.99 -1.36 13.56
N ASP A 895 -22.97 -2.69 13.58
CA ASP A 895 -24.17 -3.53 13.77
C ASP A 895 -24.59 -3.50 15.25
N SER A 896 -25.65 -2.74 15.53
CA SER A 896 -26.18 -2.57 16.89
C SER A 896 -26.84 -3.85 17.43
N ALA A 897 -27.44 -4.66 16.55
CA ALA A 897 -28.07 -5.91 16.95
C ALA A 897 -27.03 -6.98 17.33
N LYS A 898 -25.92 -7.07 16.58
CA LYS A 898 -24.79 -7.94 16.88
C LYS A 898 -24.16 -7.55 18.23
N ALA A 899 -23.86 -6.28 18.43
CA ALA A 899 -23.32 -5.79 19.69
C ALA A 899 -24.23 -6.07 20.90
N ALA A 900 -25.53 -5.88 20.75
CA ALA A 900 -26.52 -6.14 21.80
C ALA A 900 -26.64 -7.65 22.12
N SER A 901 -26.57 -8.52 21.11
CA SER A 901 -26.64 -9.98 21.30
C SER A 901 -25.46 -10.52 22.12
N GLU A 902 -24.31 -9.83 22.07
CA GLU A 902 -23.14 -10.13 22.90
C GLU A 902 -23.13 -9.39 24.25
N GLY A 903 -24.24 -8.71 24.60
CA GLY A 903 -24.37 -7.95 25.84
C GLY A 903 -23.55 -6.65 25.90
N LYS A 904 -23.09 -6.15 24.75
CA LYS A 904 -22.20 -4.98 24.62
C LYS A 904 -22.79 -3.90 23.69
N PRO A 905 -24.00 -3.39 23.97
CA PRO A 905 -24.61 -2.36 23.14
C PRO A 905 -23.80 -1.06 23.14
N PHE A 906 -23.75 -0.38 22.01
CA PHE A 906 -23.07 0.92 21.86
C PHE A 906 -24.04 2.08 21.55
N THR A 907 -25.31 1.79 21.43
CA THR A 907 -26.36 2.80 21.11
C THR A 907 -26.58 3.79 22.24
N GLU A 908 -26.32 3.40 23.50
CA GLU A 908 -26.44 4.25 24.68
C GLU A 908 -25.05 4.57 25.25
N LEU A 909 -24.88 5.78 25.78
CA LEU A 909 -23.74 6.13 26.63
C LEU A 909 -23.98 5.47 28.00
N LYS A 910 -23.05 4.62 28.43
CA LYS A 910 -23.02 4.11 29.79
C LYS A 910 -22.31 5.09 30.73
#